data_187dab13f4734b50b0544a1c1f5b7826
#
_entry.id   187dab13f4734b50b0544a1c1f5b7826
#
_cell.length_a   1.000
_cell.length_b   1.000
_cell.length_c   1.000
_cell.angle_alpha   90.00
_cell.angle_beta   90.00
_cell.angle_gamma   90.00
#
_symmetry.space_group_name_H-M   'P 1'
#
loop_
_entity.id
_entity.type
_entity.pdbx_description
1 polymer ?
#
loop_
_entity_poly.entity_id
_entity_poly.type
_entity_poly.pdbx_seq_one_letter_code
_entity_poly.pdbx_strand_id
1 'polypeptide(L)'
;MSIYPRLTALAWYWNRLRCMSAGEVGHRAHQKVMSRLQKFGLAIVGGVPPADLSRVARSFVGRDSRVTRDPYIRAPAGILAGEMKVFNLDCQFGATPNWSRDPKTGTIAPLRFGKTLNYRDESVVGDIKYLWEPNRHLHLVTLAQAYHQSGEQRYLDALRHQLESWLDQCPYLLGPNWTSSLELAIRLINWSIAWQLIGGVGSSMFAGPDGAQFRERWLRSIYQHMHFIRGHFSRYSSANNHLIGELSGLFVGCVTWPFWPDTVKWQQVAKDGLEHEALLQNAADGVNREQAISYQQFVLDFLLLAGLAGRENDDAFSQPYWQRIESMLEFIASVMDVNGNVPMIGDADDGYAVRLSQEAEFCPYRSLLATGAVLFKRGDFKVKAGQLDDKTRWLLGAASDKTYADMPANNVTLPVRREFREGGYFVLGSEFETSRELRVIADAGPLGYLSIAAHGHADALAFTLSVGGREILIDPGTYAYHTQKKWRDYFRGTAAHNTVTVDGENQSEIGGNFLWLRKANARCEVWESGTEHDRFVGSHDGYRRLDDPVIHRREILLEKAGRRIVVTDTLECAGQHQAECRWHFSEACEVWLEGKVLYARNNGSVVSLRLVEPALKFELHNGEEDLPCGWVSRSFDVKIPSVTAVVSFAVQGRTSLVTEIVCSY
;
A
#
# COMPACT_ATOMS: atom_id res chain seq x y z
N MET A 1 -23.02 28.83 14.02
CA MET A 1 -22.88 27.76 12.98
C MET A 1 -22.10 28.35 11.83
N SER A 2 -20.85 27.94 11.66
CA SER A 2 -19.94 28.47 10.63
C SER A 2 -20.38 28.05 9.23
N ILE A 3 -20.42 29.00 8.31
CA ILE A 3 -20.77 28.79 6.87
C ILE A 3 -19.60 28.08 6.13
N TYR A 4 -18.39 28.12 6.69
CA TYR A 4 -17.15 27.53 6.14
C TYR A 4 -17.22 26.03 5.77
N PRO A 5 -17.78 25.11 6.60
CA PRO A 5 -17.80 23.70 6.25
C PRO A 5 -18.69 23.36 5.03
N ARG A 6 -19.71 24.18 4.74
CA ARG A 6 -20.59 23.97 3.58
C ARG A 6 -19.96 24.43 2.27
N LEU A 7 -19.18 25.50 2.31
CA LEU A 7 -18.47 26.01 1.13
C LEU A 7 -17.35 25.07 0.69
N THR A 8 -16.59 24.53 1.64
CA THR A 8 -15.54 23.52 1.36
C THR A 8 -16.13 22.23 0.79
N ALA A 9 -17.28 21.76 1.30
CA ALA A 9 -17.97 20.60 0.76
C ALA A 9 -18.48 20.84 -0.68
N LEU A 10 -19.04 22.02 -0.98
CA LEU A 10 -19.50 22.38 -2.33
C LEU A 10 -18.33 22.46 -3.32
N ALA A 11 -17.22 23.07 -2.91
CA ALA A 11 -16.00 23.12 -3.72
C ALA A 11 -15.45 21.73 -4.01
N TRP A 12 -15.42 20.84 -3.03
CA TRP A 12 -15.01 19.45 -3.23
C TRP A 12 -15.95 18.71 -4.22
N TYR A 13 -17.28 18.85 -4.09
CA TYR A 13 -18.23 18.24 -5.03
C TYR A 13 -18.06 18.77 -6.45
N TRP A 14 -17.83 20.07 -6.61
CA TRP A 14 -17.56 20.68 -7.91
C TRP A 14 -16.26 20.17 -8.53
N ASN A 15 -15.19 20.16 -7.75
CA ASN A 15 -13.90 19.64 -8.17
C ASN A 15 -14.01 18.17 -8.58
N ARG A 16 -14.71 17.38 -7.79
CA ARG A 16 -14.94 15.97 -8.07
C ARG A 16 -15.73 15.75 -9.37
N LEU A 17 -16.78 16.54 -9.61
CA LEU A 17 -17.57 16.48 -10.85
C LEU A 17 -16.74 16.79 -12.09
N ARG A 18 -15.83 17.75 -12.01
CA ARG A 18 -14.95 18.12 -13.14
C ARG A 18 -13.98 16.99 -13.52
N CYS A 19 -13.66 16.09 -12.60
CA CYS A 19 -12.80 14.94 -12.86
C CYS A 19 -13.56 13.68 -13.33
N MET A 20 -14.91 13.73 -13.43
CA MET A 20 -15.75 12.58 -13.81
C MET A 20 -16.10 12.60 -15.29
N SER A 21 -16.13 11.41 -15.92
CA SER A 21 -16.76 11.23 -17.22
C SER A 21 -18.30 11.20 -17.10
N ALA A 22 -19.02 11.44 -18.20
CA ALA A 22 -20.48 11.32 -18.22
C ALA A 22 -20.96 9.90 -17.81
N GLY A 23 -20.24 8.87 -18.22
CA GLY A 23 -20.50 7.48 -17.81
C GLY A 23 -20.34 7.27 -16.32
N GLU A 24 -19.33 7.88 -15.68
CA GLU A 24 -19.15 7.84 -14.23
C GLU A 24 -20.30 8.53 -13.49
N VAL A 25 -20.72 9.70 -13.95
CA VAL A 25 -21.86 10.42 -13.36
C VAL A 25 -23.14 9.57 -13.42
N GLY A 26 -23.42 8.96 -14.58
CA GLY A 26 -24.56 8.05 -14.76
C GLY A 26 -24.48 6.83 -13.84
N HIS A 27 -23.31 6.20 -13.73
CA HIS A 27 -23.07 5.06 -12.83
C HIS A 27 -23.29 5.45 -11.36
N ARG A 28 -22.77 6.59 -10.90
CA ARG A 28 -22.94 7.05 -9.52
C ARG A 28 -24.40 7.40 -9.20
N ALA A 29 -25.10 7.99 -10.16
CA ALA A 29 -26.55 8.24 -10.03
C ALA A 29 -27.32 6.92 -9.88
N HIS A 30 -27.02 5.92 -10.73
CA HIS A 30 -27.59 4.57 -10.62
C HIS A 30 -27.29 3.93 -9.26
N GLN A 31 -26.03 3.94 -8.79
CA GLN A 31 -25.66 3.41 -7.48
C GLN A 31 -26.43 4.09 -6.34
N LYS A 32 -26.62 5.41 -6.43
CA LYS A 32 -27.37 6.17 -5.43
C LYS A 32 -28.87 5.79 -5.39
N VAL A 33 -29.47 5.54 -6.55
CA VAL A 33 -30.84 5.03 -6.67
C VAL A 33 -30.93 3.62 -6.07
N MET A 34 -30.03 2.71 -6.48
CA MET A 34 -30.02 1.34 -5.97
C MET A 34 -29.80 1.29 -4.45
N SER A 35 -28.91 2.10 -3.91
CA SER A 35 -28.70 2.21 -2.45
C SER A 35 -29.96 2.70 -1.72
N ARG A 36 -30.73 3.61 -2.33
CA ARG A 36 -32.02 4.03 -1.74
C ARG A 36 -33.06 2.91 -1.78
N LEU A 37 -33.18 2.18 -2.89
CA LEU A 37 -34.07 1.04 -3.00
C LEU A 37 -33.71 -0.04 -1.96
N GLN A 38 -32.42 -0.36 -1.80
CA GLN A 38 -31.94 -1.29 -0.78
C GLN A 38 -32.29 -0.81 0.64
N LYS A 39 -32.14 0.49 0.92
CA LYS A 39 -32.50 1.07 2.23
C LYS A 39 -34.00 0.88 2.57
N PHE A 40 -34.87 0.85 1.57
CA PHE A 40 -36.31 0.63 1.73
C PHE A 40 -36.72 -0.86 1.61
N GLY A 41 -35.75 -1.77 1.57
CA GLY A 41 -36.03 -3.19 1.44
C GLY A 41 -36.38 -3.66 0.02
N LEU A 42 -36.26 -2.75 -0.97
CA LEU A 42 -36.55 -3.01 -2.37
C LEU A 42 -35.31 -3.42 -3.13
N ALA A 43 -34.86 -4.39 -3.49
CA ALA A 43 -33.55 -4.81 -4.09
C ALA A 43 -32.53 -5.32 -3.07
N ILE A 44 -33.03 -5.94 -2.00
CA ILE A 44 -32.24 -6.75 -1.10
C ILE A 44 -32.32 -8.21 -1.56
N VAL A 45 -31.32 -9.03 -1.16
CA VAL A 45 -31.41 -10.48 -1.29
C VAL A 45 -32.63 -10.96 -0.51
N GLY A 46 -33.65 -11.42 -1.20
CA GLY A 46 -34.90 -11.86 -0.58
C GLY A 46 -34.79 -13.12 0.28
N GLY A 47 -33.72 -13.89 0.09
CA GLY A 47 -33.36 -15.08 0.86
C GLY A 47 -32.01 -15.61 0.36
N VAL A 48 -31.20 -16.12 1.28
CA VAL A 48 -29.97 -16.84 0.90
C VAL A 48 -30.38 -18.27 0.51
N PRO A 49 -30.00 -18.73 -0.70
CA PRO A 49 -30.30 -20.11 -1.10
C PRO A 49 -29.64 -21.12 -0.14
N PRO A 50 -30.19 -22.33 0.02
CA PRO A 50 -29.54 -23.38 0.78
C PRO A 50 -28.14 -23.69 0.21
N ALA A 51 -27.16 -23.87 1.08
CA ALA A 51 -25.80 -24.24 0.70
C ALA A 51 -25.73 -25.74 0.35
N ASP A 52 -25.20 -26.05 -0.84
CA ASP A 52 -24.88 -27.43 -1.23
C ASP A 52 -23.47 -27.81 -0.71
N LEU A 53 -23.43 -28.38 0.47
CA LEU A 53 -22.17 -28.74 1.16
C LEU A 53 -21.46 -29.97 0.53
N SER A 54 -22.02 -30.61 -0.49
CA SER A 54 -21.35 -31.68 -1.23
C SER A 54 -20.23 -31.19 -2.14
N ARG A 55 -20.25 -29.90 -2.49
CA ARG A 55 -19.23 -29.26 -3.31
C ARG A 55 -18.05 -28.83 -2.43
N VAL A 56 -16.95 -29.57 -2.52
CA VAL A 56 -15.76 -29.32 -1.69
C VAL A 56 -14.66 -28.70 -2.54
N ALA A 57 -14.16 -27.54 -2.07
CA ALA A 57 -12.99 -26.91 -2.63
C ALA A 57 -11.68 -27.51 -2.07
N ARG A 58 -10.61 -27.47 -2.87
CA ARG A 58 -9.26 -27.79 -2.38
C ARG A 58 -8.69 -26.59 -1.63
N SER A 59 -8.01 -26.85 -0.52
CA SER A 59 -7.32 -25.82 0.24
C SER A 59 -6.12 -25.29 -0.54
N PHE A 60 -5.95 -23.95 -0.57
CA PHE A 60 -4.78 -23.28 -1.11
C PHE A 60 -3.84 -22.75 -0.02
N VAL A 61 -4.12 -23.02 1.25
CA VAL A 61 -3.30 -22.66 2.41
C VAL A 61 -3.17 -23.82 3.37
N GLY A 62 -2.09 -23.84 4.16
CA GLY A 62 -1.91 -24.75 5.29
C GLY A 62 -1.55 -26.20 4.93
N ARG A 63 -1.34 -26.53 3.65
CA ARG A 63 -0.99 -27.90 3.25
C ARG A 63 0.46 -28.20 3.61
N ASP A 64 0.66 -29.19 4.47
CA ASP A 64 1.99 -29.69 4.87
C ASP A 64 2.98 -28.56 5.23
N SER A 65 2.47 -27.45 5.77
CA SER A 65 3.32 -26.32 6.13
C SER A 65 4.24 -26.68 7.30
N ARG A 66 5.55 -26.51 7.08
CA ARG A 66 6.59 -26.73 8.11
C ARG A 66 6.99 -25.39 8.73
N VAL A 67 6.05 -24.73 9.41
CA VAL A 67 6.33 -23.50 10.14
C VAL A 67 6.83 -23.79 11.55
N THR A 68 7.65 -22.89 12.10
CA THR A 68 8.09 -22.96 13.50
C THR A 68 6.89 -22.76 14.41
N ARG A 69 6.58 -23.76 15.25
CA ARG A 69 5.34 -23.84 16.02
C ARG A 69 5.17 -22.72 17.07
N ASP A 70 6.23 -22.37 17.74
CA ASP A 70 6.23 -21.45 18.89
C ASP A 70 5.58 -20.08 18.63
N PRO A 71 5.88 -19.35 17.54
CA PRO A 71 5.25 -18.05 17.26
C PRO A 71 3.74 -18.14 17.17
N TYR A 72 3.21 -19.23 16.57
CA TYR A 72 1.77 -19.44 16.36
C TYR A 72 1.02 -19.84 17.64
N ILE A 73 1.72 -20.37 18.63
CA ILE A 73 1.13 -20.67 19.95
C ILE A 73 1.16 -19.45 20.87
N ARG A 74 2.16 -18.56 20.70
CA ARG A 74 2.27 -17.33 21.51
C ARG A 74 1.40 -16.20 21.00
N ALA A 75 1.33 -16.00 19.67
CA ALA A 75 0.62 -14.88 19.05
C ALA A 75 -0.85 -14.75 19.50
N PRO A 76 -1.65 -15.84 19.67
CA PRO A 76 -3.02 -15.71 20.09
C PRO A 76 -3.21 -15.39 21.58
N ALA A 77 -2.17 -15.38 22.42
CA ALA A 77 -2.31 -15.12 23.85
C ALA A 77 -2.97 -13.78 24.17
N GLY A 78 -2.55 -12.71 23.49
CA GLY A 78 -3.19 -11.40 23.60
C GLY A 78 -4.66 -11.44 23.15
N ILE A 79 -4.95 -12.10 22.01
CA ILE A 79 -6.33 -12.23 21.49
C ILE A 79 -7.23 -12.94 22.49
N LEU A 80 -6.75 -14.01 23.13
CA LEU A 80 -7.48 -14.73 24.18
C LEU A 80 -7.69 -13.87 25.44
N ALA A 81 -6.76 -12.94 25.73
CA ALA A 81 -6.90 -11.96 26.81
C ALA A 81 -7.76 -10.75 26.41
N GLY A 82 -8.26 -10.69 25.17
CA GLY A 82 -9.05 -9.58 24.67
C GLY A 82 -8.18 -8.38 24.21
N GLU A 83 -6.93 -8.63 23.93
CA GLU A 83 -5.96 -7.63 23.49
C GLU A 83 -5.68 -7.76 22.00
N MET A 84 -5.70 -6.65 21.27
CA MET A 84 -5.31 -6.62 19.87
C MET A 84 -4.55 -5.32 19.57
N LYS A 85 -3.50 -5.42 18.78
CA LYS A 85 -2.81 -4.24 18.25
C LYS A 85 -3.52 -3.75 16.98
N VAL A 86 -3.85 -2.46 16.96
CA VAL A 86 -4.45 -1.79 15.80
C VAL A 86 -3.51 -0.66 15.39
N PHE A 87 -2.80 -0.83 14.29
CA PHE A 87 -1.66 0.03 13.89
C PHE A 87 -0.63 0.17 15.02
N ASN A 88 -0.44 1.37 15.54
CA ASN A 88 0.48 1.68 16.65
C ASN A 88 -0.15 1.57 18.05
N LEU A 89 -1.46 1.31 18.15
CA LEU A 89 -2.18 1.26 19.43
C LEU A 89 -2.34 -0.17 19.95
N ASP A 90 -1.99 -0.37 21.20
CA ASP A 90 -2.35 -1.58 21.95
C ASP A 90 -3.74 -1.38 22.55
N CYS A 91 -4.73 -2.14 22.07
CA CYS A 91 -6.13 -1.94 22.35
C CYS A 91 -6.71 -3.07 23.21
N GLN A 92 -7.48 -2.71 24.22
CA GLN A 92 -8.25 -3.63 25.06
C GLN A 92 -9.68 -3.74 24.51
N PHE A 93 -9.97 -4.86 23.84
CA PHE A 93 -11.31 -5.16 23.30
C PHE A 93 -12.17 -5.99 24.25
N GLY A 94 -11.54 -6.66 25.22
CA GLY A 94 -12.20 -7.64 26.07
C GLY A 94 -12.59 -8.92 25.32
N ALA A 95 -13.30 -9.82 26.00
CA ALA A 95 -13.73 -11.08 25.40
C ALA A 95 -14.75 -10.90 24.27
N THR A 96 -15.54 -9.84 24.32
CA THR A 96 -16.58 -9.53 23.33
C THR A 96 -16.36 -8.08 22.84
N PRO A 97 -15.63 -7.88 21.72
CA PRO A 97 -15.38 -6.56 21.15
C PRO A 97 -16.68 -5.82 20.79
N ASN A 98 -16.67 -4.49 20.90
CA ASN A 98 -17.66 -3.66 20.25
C ASN A 98 -17.20 -3.35 18.82
N TRP A 99 -17.74 -4.06 17.84
CA TRP A 99 -17.32 -4.03 16.44
C TRP A 99 -17.69 -2.74 15.69
N SER A 100 -18.46 -1.86 16.32
CA SER A 100 -18.80 -0.54 15.80
C SER A 100 -18.04 0.60 16.49
N ARG A 101 -17.13 0.29 17.42
CA ARG A 101 -16.34 1.28 18.16
C ARG A 101 -14.97 1.50 17.50
N ASP A 102 -14.65 2.74 17.23
CA ASP A 102 -13.28 3.15 16.89
C ASP A 102 -12.41 3.05 18.17
N PRO A 103 -11.36 2.20 18.20
CA PRO A 103 -10.52 2.04 19.38
C PRO A 103 -9.65 3.27 19.68
N LYS A 104 -9.37 4.14 18.69
CA LYS A 104 -8.54 5.35 18.86
C LYS A 104 -9.30 6.46 19.56
N THR A 105 -10.52 6.76 19.11
CA THR A 105 -11.30 7.88 19.62
C THR A 105 -12.38 7.47 20.63
N GLY A 106 -12.71 6.18 20.69
CA GLY A 106 -13.82 5.65 21.48
C GLY A 106 -15.20 5.90 20.87
N THR A 107 -15.28 6.54 19.71
CA THR A 107 -16.54 6.82 19.00
C THR A 107 -17.23 5.54 18.58
N ILE A 108 -18.54 5.41 18.86
CA ILE A 108 -19.37 4.28 18.43
C ILE A 108 -20.16 4.71 17.19
N ALA A 109 -19.84 4.10 16.05
CA ALA A 109 -20.54 4.35 14.81
C ALA A 109 -21.98 3.82 14.86
N PRO A 110 -22.97 4.57 14.33
CA PRO A 110 -24.38 4.16 14.39
C PRO A 110 -24.70 3.01 13.42
N LEU A 111 -25.59 2.11 13.84
CA LEU A 111 -26.13 1.03 13.00
C LEU A 111 -27.21 1.57 12.03
N ARG A 112 -26.78 2.47 11.14
CA ARG A 112 -27.59 2.97 10.01
C ARG A 112 -27.25 2.19 8.75
N PHE A 113 -28.07 2.35 7.70
CA PHE A 113 -27.79 1.75 6.39
C PHE A 113 -26.39 2.14 5.89
N GLY A 114 -25.48 1.18 5.74
CA GLY A 114 -24.04 1.37 5.54
C GLY A 114 -23.72 2.27 4.35
N LYS A 115 -24.34 2.04 3.18
CA LYS A 115 -24.08 2.85 1.98
C LYS A 115 -24.52 4.32 2.08
N THR A 116 -25.25 4.70 3.13
CA THR A 116 -25.61 6.11 3.42
C THR A 116 -24.89 6.68 4.65
N LEU A 117 -24.08 5.87 5.32
CA LEU A 117 -23.26 6.31 6.43
C LEU A 117 -22.09 7.15 5.90
N ASN A 118 -21.91 8.36 6.45
CA ASN A 118 -20.74 9.17 6.12
C ASN A 118 -19.53 8.71 6.94
N TYR A 119 -18.84 7.71 6.43
CA TYR A 119 -17.67 7.13 7.11
C TYR A 119 -16.40 8.02 7.08
N ARG A 120 -16.47 9.20 6.43
CA ARG A 120 -15.37 10.20 6.42
C ARG A 120 -15.56 11.28 7.48
N ASP A 121 -16.63 11.21 8.22
CA ASP A 121 -16.96 12.19 9.27
C ASP A 121 -16.58 11.62 10.64
N GLU A 122 -15.48 12.10 11.18
CA GLU A 122 -14.93 11.65 12.45
C GLU A 122 -15.92 11.82 13.62
N SER A 123 -16.80 12.81 13.55
CA SER A 123 -17.83 13.01 14.57
C SER A 123 -18.91 11.91 14.57
N VAL A 124 -19.01 11.15 13.47
CA VAL A 124 -20.00 10.07 13.28
C VAL A 124 -19.41 8.69 13.53
N VAL A 125 -18.19 8.44 13.06
CA VAL A 125 -17.60 7.09 13.05
C VAL A 125 -16.23 7.03 13.76
N GLY A 126 -15.68 8.15 14.20
CA GLY A 126 -14.28 8.23 14.62
C GLY A 126 -13.32 8.16 13.44
N ASP A 127 -12.11 7.68 13.67
CA ASP A 127 -11.17 7.37 12.57
C ASP A 127 -11.55 6.03 11.96
N ILE A 128 -12.14 6.08 10.77
CA ILE A 128 -12.68 4.88 10.10
C ILE A 128 -11.62 3.81 9.84
N LYS A 129 -10.35 4.18 9.67
CA LYS A 129 -9.25 3.22 9.47
C LYS A 129 -9.06 2.34 10.71
N TYR A 130 -9.06 2.95 11.89
CA TYR A 130 -8.96 2.23 13.16
C TYR A 130 -10.19 1.36 13.44
N LEU A 131 -11.37 1.78 12.98
CA LEU A 131 -12.58 0.98 13.10
C LEU A 131 -12.56 -0.23 12.14
N TRP A 132 -12.13 -0.05 10.89
CA TRP A 132 -12.12 -1.14 9.91
C TRP A 132 -11.07 -2.22 10.20
N GLU A 133 -9.89 -1.86 10.71
CA GLU A 133 -8.77 -2.78 10.88
C GLU A 133 -9.12 -4.04 11.70
N PRO A 134 -9.69 -3.97 12.93
CA PRO A 134 -10.11 -5.16 13.66
C PRO A 134 -11.22 -5.94 12.94
N ASN A 135 -12.07 -5.26 12.14
CA ASN A 135 -13.14 -5.84 11.36
C ASN A 135 -12.70 -6.55 10.08
N ARG A 136 -11.42 -6.48 9.71
CA ARG A 136 -10.81 -7.31 8.66
C ARG A 136 -10.60 -8.76 9.09
N HIS A 137 -10.66 -9.03 10.39
CA HIS A 137 -10.57 -10.35 11.00
C HIS A 137 -9.24 -11.09 10.78
N LEU A 138 -8.13 -10.34 10.64
CA LEU A 138 -6.78 -10.92 10.60
C LEU A 138 -6.47 -11.77 11.84
N HIS A 139 -6.96 -11.36 13.00
CA HIS A 139 -6.81 -12.08 14.27
C HIS A 139 -7.50 -13.45 14.28
N LEU A 140 -8.59 -13.65 13.52
CA LEU A 140 -9.23 -14.96 13.37
C LEU A 140 -8.34 -15.94 12.62
N VAL A 141 -7.52 -15.45 11.66
CA VAL A 141 -6.50 -16.26 10.99
C VAL A 141 -5.45 -16.71 12.00
N THR A 142 -4.99 -15.82 12.89
CA THR A 142 -4.04 -16.16 13.96
C THR A 142 -4.59 -17.27 14.88
N LEU A 143 -5.85 -17.18 15.29
CA LEU A 143 -6.52 -18.24 16.09
C LEU A 143 -6.62 -19.56 15.31
N ALA A 144 -6.99 -19.50 14.02
CA ALA A 144 -7.07 -20.68 13.16
C ALA A 144 -5.70 -21.34 12.95
N GLN A 145 -4.64 -20.56 12.78
CA GLN A 145 -3.27 -21.07 12.71
C GLN A 145 -2.84 -21.77 14.00
N ALA A 146 -3.16 -21.19 15.15
CA ALA A 146 -2.88 -21.80 16.46
C ALA A 146 -3.62 -23.13 16.65
N TYR A 147 -4.89 -23.17 16.28
CA TYR A 147 -5.67 -24.42 16.28
C TYR A 147 -5.06 -25.47 15.34
N HIS A 148 -4.74 -25.08 14.10
CA HIS A 148 -4.13 -25.96 13.11
C HIS A 148 -2.80 -26.57 13.60
N GLN A 149 -1.98 -25.81 14.32
CA GLN A 149 -0.67 -26.24 14.82
C GLN A 149 -0.74 -27.07 16.11
N SER A 150 -1.74 -26.83 16.96
CA SER A 150 -1.82 -27.44 18.29
C SER A 150 -2.93 -28.47 18.46
N GLY A 151 -4.04 -28.32 17.74
CA GLY A 151 -5.27 -29.04 17.97
C GLY A 151 -6.04 -28.61 19.24
N GLU A 152 -5.59 -27.54 19.91
CA GLU A 152 -6.20 -27.12 21.17
C GLU A 152 -7.53 -26.40 20.93
N GLN A 153 -8.59 -26.97 21.54
CA GLN A 153 -9.98 -26.53 21.38
C GLN A 153 -10.21 -25.06 21.76
N ARG A 154 -9.46 -24.52 22.72
CA ARG A 154 -9.60 -23.13 23.19
C ARG A 154 -9.47 -22.08 22.07
N TYR A 155 -8.63 -22.34 21.05
CA TYR A 155 -8.45 -21.43 19.93
C TYR A 155 -9.66 -21.46 18.99
N LEU A 156 -10.23 -22.64 18.80
CA LEU A 156 -11.43 -22.83 18.00
C LEU A 156 -12.66 -22.21 18.67
N ASP A 157 -12.78 -22.35 20.01
CA ASP A 157 -13.85 -21.75 20.81
C ASP A 157 -13.77 -20.21 20.78
N ALA A 158 -12.55 -19.65 20.91
CA ALA A 158 -12.33 -18.19 20.81
C ALA A 158 -12.68 -17.65 19.42
N LEU A 159 -12.27 -18.34 18.36
CA LEU A 159 -12.60 -17.98 16.98
C LEU A 159 -14.14 -17.98 16.79
N ARG A 160 -14.81 -19.03 17.23
CA ARG A 160 -16.27 -19.13 17.17
C ARG A 160 -16.93 -17.99 17.92
N HIS A 161 -16.55 -17.76 19.17
CA HIS A 161 -17.14 -16.74 20.03
C HIS A 161 -17.02 -15.32 19.41
N GLN A 162 -15.83 -14.96 18.92
CA GLN A 162 -15.64 -13.64 18.31
C GLN A 162 -16.43 -13.49 17.02
N LEU A 163 -16.50 -14.54 16.20
CA LEU A 163 -17.26 -14.50 14.96
C LEU A 163 -18.77 -14.45 15.22
N GLU A 164 -19.31 -15.20 16.20
CA GLU A 164 -20.71 -15.11 16.63
C GLU A 164 -21.03 -13.69 17.10
N SER A 165 -20.18 -13.11 17.96
CA SER A 165 -20.30 -11.74 18.43
C SER A 165 -20.33 -10.73 17.26
N TRP A 166 -19.49 -10.92 16.26
CA TRP A 166 -19.49 -10.04 15.07
C TRP A 166 -20.80 -10.19 14.27
N LEU A 167 -21.27 -11.42 14.04
CA LEU A 167 -22.51 -11.70 13.31
C LEU A 167 -23.74 -11.11 14.01
N ASP A 168 -23.73 -11.04 15.34
CA ASP A 168 -24.81 -10.44 16.14
C ASP A 168 -24.80 -8.92 16.08
N GLN A 169 -23.61 -8.29 16.13
CA GLN A 169 -23.47 -6.83 16.20
C GLN A 169 -23.44 -6.13 14.84
N CYS A 170 -23.12 -6.85 13.75
CA CYS A 170 -22.94 -6.31 12.41
C CYS A 170 -23.97 -6.86 11.41
N PRO A 171 -25.28 -6.60 11.62
CA PRO A 171 -26.33 -7.14 10.77
C PRO A 171 -26.20 -6.63 9.33
N TYR A 172 -26.61 -7.47 8.38
CA TYR A 172 -26.48 -7.19 6.93
C TYR A 172 -27.00 -5.82 6.56
N LEU A 173 -26.17 -5.09 5.81
CA LEU A 173 -26.36 -3.72 5.31
C LEU A 173 -26.33 -2.60 6.37
N LEU A 174 -26.19 -2.88 7.66
CA LEU A 174 -26.20 -1.84 8.70
C LEU A 174 -24.80 -1.62 9.31
N GLY A 175 -24.52 -0.37 9.61
CA GLY A 175 -23.29 0.05 10.28
C GLY A 175 -22.07 0.22 9.39
N PRO A 176 -20.91 0.55 10.00
CA PRO A 176 -19.67 0.89 9.28
C PRO A 176 -19.07 -0.29 8.52
N ASN A 177 -19.38 -1.52 8.94
CA ASN A 177 -18.84 -2.74 8.36
C ASN A 177 -19.47 -3.11 6.99
N TRP A 178 -20.48 -2.35 6.53
CA TRP A 178 -21.16 -2.50 5.26
C TRP A 178 -21.05 -1.24 4.37
N THR A 179 -20.01 -0.44 4.55
CA THR A 179 -19.76 0.79 3.80
C THR A 179 -18.87 0.58 2.57
N SER A 180 -17.81 -0.22 2.69
CA SER A 180 -16.76 -0.44 1.69
C SER A 180 -16.71 -1.89 1.24
N SER A 181 -16.85 -2.13 -0.06
CA SER A 181 -16.73 -3.48 -0.64
C SER A 181 -15.34 -4.08 -0.46
N LEU A 182 -14.29 -3.26 -0.44
CA LEU A 182 -12.91 -3.70 -0.17
C LEU A 182 -12.79 -4.32 1.23
N GLU A 183 -13.35 -3.71 2.27
CA GLU A 183 -13.29 -4.25 3.64
C GLU A 183 -14.04 -5.59 3.76
N LEU A 184 -15.14 -5.74 3.02
CA LEU A 184 -15.84 -7.02 2.93
C LEU A 184 -14.99 -8.08 2.21
N ALA A 185 -14.29 -7.69 1.16
CA ALA A 185 -13.42 -8.57 0.38
C ALA A 185 -12.23 -9.07 1.20
N ILE A 186 -11.57 -8.19 1.95
CA ILE A 186 -10.49 -8.56 2.88
C ILE A 186 -10.99 -9.53 3.94
N ARG A 187 -12.18 -9.27 4.50
CA ARG A 187 -12.81 -10.15 5.48
C ARG A 187 -13.11 -11.54 4.90
N LEU A 188 -13.63 -11.61 3.66
CA LEU A 188 -13.86 -12.90 2.99
C LEU A 188 -12.55 -13.68 2.77
N ILE A 189 -11.45 -13.01 2.39
CA ILE A 189 -10.14 -13.64 2.25
C ILE A 189 -9.70 -14.24 3.59
N ASN A 190 -9.77 -13.46 4.68
CA ASN A 190 -9.37 -13.94 6.00
C ASN A 190 -10.29 -15.04 6.54
N TRP A 191 -11.59 -14.94 6.29
CA TRP A 191 -12.53 -16.02 6.60
C TRP A 191 -12.26 -17.30 5.78
N SER A 192 -11.89 -17.16 4.50
CA SER A 192 -11.52 -18.28 3.65
C SER A 192 -10.31 -19.05 4.21
N ILE A 193 -9.29 -18.32 4.62
CA ILE A 193 -8.08 -18.89 5.20
C ILE A 193 -8.41 -19.56 6.55
N ALA A 194 -9.12 -18.87 7.43
CA ALA A 194 -9.52 -19.42 8.71
C ALA A 194 -10.39 -20.69 8.53
N TRP A 195 -11.36 -20.67 7.61
CA TRP A 195 -12.20 -21.80 7.26
C TRP A 195 -11.39 -23.03 6.85
N GLN A 196 -10.40 -22.86 5.99
CA GLN A 196 -9.55 -23.93 5.50
C GLN A 196 -8.68 -24.51 6.63
N LEU A 197 -8.10 -23.66 7.48
CA LEU A 197 -7.21 -24.07 8.57
C LEU A 197 -7.94 -24.82 9.69
N ILE A 198 -9.23 -24.55 9.90
CA ILE A 198 -10.04 -25.27 10.91
C ILE A 198 -10.67 -26.58 10.38
N GLY A 199 -10.42 -26.94 9.11
CA GLY A 199 -10.91 -28.18 8.50
C GLY A 199 -12.18 -28.04 7.66
N GLY A 200 -12.58 -26.82 7.29
CA GLY A 200 -13.70 -26.55 6.38
C GLY A 200 -15.03 -27.06 6.93
N VAL A 201 -15.86 -27.67 6.06
CA VAL A 201 -17.17 -28.24 6.44
C VAL A 201 -17.05 -29.29 7.53
N GLY A 202 -15.94 -30.02 7.59
CA GLY A 202 -15.67 -31.10 8.57
C GLY A 202 -15.15 -30.61 9.91
N SER A 203 -15.06 -29.33 10.17
CA SER A 203 -14.57 -28.78 11.44
C SER A 203 -15.41 -29.22 12.62
N SER A 204 -14.76 -29.59 13.73
CA SER A 204 -15.43 -29.92 14.99
C SER A 204 -16.24 -28.74 15.56
N MET A 205 -15.95 -27.50 15.14
CA MET A 205 -16.74 -26.32 15.47
C MET A 205 -18.20 -26.42 15.03
N PHE A 206 -18.50 -27.21 14.02
CA PHE A 206 -19.83 -27.39 13.45
C PHE A 206 -20.55 -28.66 13.95
N ALA A 207 -19.97 -29.34 14.93
CA ALA A 207 -20.57 -30.56 15.52
C ALA A 207 -21.82 -30.24 16.32
N GLY A 208 -22.80 -31.17 16.28
CA GLY A 208 -24.08 -31.03 16.98
C GLY A 208 -25.01 -29.96 16.41
N PRO A 209 -26.22 -29.83 17.01
CA PRO A 209 -27.25 -28.88 16.54
C PRO A 209 -26.77 -27.41 16.56
N ASP A 210 -26.14 -26.97 17.67
CA ASP A 210 -25.66 -25.61 17.85
C ASP A 210 -24.52 -25.27 16.87
N GLY A 211 -23.61 -26.23 16.64
CA GLY A 211 -22.55 -26.07 15.64
C GLY A 211 -23.10 -25.98 14.21
N ALA A 212 -24.11 -26.79 13.89
CA ALA A 212 -24.78 -26.72 12.59
C ALA A 212 -25.51 -25.40 12.38
N GLN A 213 -26.21 -24.89 13.42
CA GLN A 213 -26.85 -23.57 13.37
C GLN A 213 -25.84 -22.43 13.18
N PHE A 214 -24.71 -22.47 13.90
CA PHE A 214 -23.63 -21.51 13.74
C PHE A 214 -23.07 -21.54 12.31
N ARG A 215 -22.78 -22.72 11.75
CA ARG A 215 -22.32 -22.88 10.37
C ARG A 215 -23.31 -22.25 9.38
N GLU A 216 -24.59 -22.46 9.53
CA GLU A 216 -25.62 -21.88 8.66
C GLU A 216 -25.61 -20.34 8.72
N ARG A 217 -25.49 -19.76 9.92
CA ARG A 217 -25.38 -18.31 10.12
C ARG A 217 -24.13 -17.75 9.44
N TRP A 218 -22.98 -18.39 9.59
CA TRP A 218 -21.75 -17.94 8.96
C TRP A 218 -21.82 -18.04 7.45
N LEU A 219 -22.29 -19.16 6.90
CA LEU A 219 -22.49 -19.34 5.45
C LEU A 219 -23.47 -18.31 4.87
N ARG A 220 -24.54 -18.00 5.61
CA ARG A 220 -25.45 -16.91 5.21
C ARG A 220 -24.72 -15.57 5.09
N SER A 221 -23.90 -15.22 6.05
CA SER A 221 -23.10 -13.99 6.02
C SER A 221 -22.09 -14.00 4.88
N ILE A 222 -21.40 -15.13 4.62
CA ILE A 222 -20.49 -15.31 3.49
C ILE A 222 -21.18 -15.03 2.15
N TYR A 223 -22.35 -15.63 1.93
CA TYR A 223 -23.13 -15.35 0.71
C TYR A 223 -23.51 -13.87 0.58
N GLN A 224 -23.94 -13.26 1.70
CA GLN A 224 -24.29 -11.83 1.73
C GLN A 224 -23.10 -10.94 1.41
N HIS A 225 -21.88 -11.27 1.86
CA HIS A 225 -20.65 -10.56 1.51
C HIS A 225 -20.37 -10.67 0.00
N MET A 226 -20.39 -11.88 -0.56
CA MET A 226 -20.16 -12.09 -2.00
C MET A 226 -21.19 -11.34 -2.85
N HIS A 227 -22.47 -11.43 -2.48
CA HIS A 227 -23.55 -10.73 -3.15
C HIS A 227 -23.37 -9.20 -3.10
N PHE A 228 -23.01 -8.67 -1.92
CA PHE A 228 -22.75 -7.23 -1.76
C PHE A 228 -21.60 -6.76 -2.63
N ILE A 229 -20.44 -7.43 -2.57
CA ILE A 229 -19.27 -7.09 -3.38
C ILE A 229 -19.64 -7.10 -4.87
N ARG A 230 -20.31 -8.17 -5.35
CA ARG A 230 -20.74 -8.29 -6.73
C ARG A 230 -21.64 -7.15 -7.19
N GLY A 231 -22.49 -6.62 -6.30
CA GLY A 231 -23.40 -5.51 -6.57
C GLY A 231 -22.78 -4.12 -6.43
N HIS A 232 -21.59 -3.99 -5.81
CA HIS A 232 -21.02 -2.70 -5.43
C HIS A 232 -19.54 -2.55 -5.76
N PHE A 233 -19.09 -3.07 -6.90
CA PHE A 233 -17.71 -2.90 -7.35
C PHE A 233 -17.34 -1.42 -7.50
N SER A 234 -16.13 -1.10 -7.08
CA SER A 234 -15.50 0.18 -7.37
C SER A 234 -15.21 0.29 -8.87
N ARG A 235 -15.74 1.34 -9.51
CA ARG A 235 -15.63 1.54 -10.96
C ARG A 235 -15.18 2.95 -11.30
N TYR A 236 -14.73 3.15 -12.53
CA TYR A 236 -14.24 4.44 -13.07
C TYR A 236 -13.08 4.98 -12.24
N SER A 237 -13.17 6.22 -11.77
CA SER A 237 -12.11 6.85 -10.98
C SER A 237 -11.86 6.22 -9.59
N SER A 238 -12.69 5.26 -9.18
CA SER A 238 -12.47 4.44 -7.98
C SER A 238 -12.02 3.01 -8.31
N ALA A 239 -11.76 2.69 -9.58
CA ALA A 239 -11.27 1.39 -10.04
C ALA A 239 -9.74 1.31 -9.89
N ASN A 240 -9.27 1.38 -8.65
CA ASN A 240 -7.87 1.26 -8.24
C ASN A 240 -7.68 -0.05 -7.44
N ASN A 241 -6.76 -0.09 -6.46
CA ASN A 241 -6.58 -1.25 -5.57
C ASN A 241 -7.91 -1.78 -5.01
N HIS A 242 -8.90 -0.90 -4.78
CA HIS A 242 -10.23 -1.31 -4.32
C HIS A 242 -10.87 -2.34 -5.25
N LEU A 243 -10.87 -2.10 -6.56
CA LEU A 243 -11.46 -3.04 -7.51
C LEU A 243 -10.69 -4.37 -7.55
N ILE A 244 -9.37 -4.35 -7.54
CA ILE A 244 -8.55 -5.58 -7.47
C ILE A 244 -8.86 -6.36 -6.18
N GLY A 245 -8.88 -5.70 -5.03
CA GLY A 245 -9.22 -6.35 -3.77
C GLY A 245 -10.63 -6.91 -3.74
N GLU A 246 -11.61 -6.17 -4.25
CA GLU A 246 -13.02 -6.60 -4.36
C GLU A 246 -13.18 -7.83 -5.25
N LEU A 247 -12.52 -7.84 -6.40
CA LEU A 247 -12.50 -8.98 -7.33
C LEU A 247 -11.78 -10.18 -6.71
N SER A 248 -10.63 -9.96 -6.05
CA SER A 248 -9.88 -11.02 -5.36
C SER A 248 -10.68 -11.66 -4.23
N GLY A 249 -11.30 -10.86 -3.36
CA GLY A 249 -12.14 -11.39 -2.29
C GLY A 249 -13.36 -12.14 -2.79
N LEU A 250 -13.98 -11.66 -3.87
CA LEU A 250 -15.09 -12.38 -4.50
C LEU A 250 -14.62 -13.69 -5.13
N PHE A 251 -13.51 -13.70 -5.87
CA PHE A 251 -12.94 -14.91 -6.48
C PHE A 251 -12.58 -15.94 -5.43
N VAL A 252 -11.78 -15.57 -4.42
CA VAL A 252 -11.37 -16.44 -3.32
C VAL A 252 -12.59 -16.98 -2.56
N GLY A 253 -13.59 -16.14 -2.32
CA GLY A 253 -14.85 -16.56 -1.69
C GLY A 253 -15.62 -17.59 -2.52
N CYS A 254 -15.78 -17.35 -3.83
CA CYS A 254 -16.47 -18.28 -4.72
C CYS A 254 -15.74 -19.62 -4.84
N VAL A 255 -14.40 -19.61 -4.92
CA VAL A 255 -13.59 -20.81 -4.96
C VAL A 255 -13.67 -21.59 -3.64
N THR A 256 -13.61 -20.90 -2.50
CA THR A 256 -13.63 -21.56 -1.18
C THR A 256 -15.01 -22.13 -0.85
N TRP A 257 -16.08 -21.42 -1.20
CA TRP A 257 -17.46 -21.81 -0.92
C TRP A 257 -18.29 -21.93 -2.21
N PRO A 258 -18.04 -22.98 -3.04
CA PRO A 258 -18.76 -23.20 -4.30
C PRO A 258 -20.19 -23.74 -4.06
N PHE A 259 -20.79 -23.41 -2.91
CA PHE A 259 -21.98 -24.05 -2.37
C PHE A 259 -23.28 -23.55 -3.01
N TRP A 260 -23.24 -22.50 -3.81
CA TRP A 260 -24.44 -21.93 -4.43
C TRP A 260 -24.28 -21.86 -5.94
N PRO A 261 -25.37 -21.99 -6.72
CA PRO A 261 -25.30 -21.85 -8.17
C PRO A 261 -24.74 -20.49 -8.65
N ASP A 262 -25.00 -19.43 -7.90
CA ASP A 262 -24.54 -18.07 -8.23
C ASP A 262 -23.01 -17.94 -8.20
N THR A 263 -22.31 -18.72 -7.37
CA THR A 263 -20.86 -18.63 -7.21
C THR A 263 -20.11 -18.94 -8.51
N VAL A 264 -20.61 -19.83 -9.35
CA VAL A 264 -20.00 -20.16 -10.65
C VAL A 264 -19.93 -18.91 -11.54
N LYS A 265 -21.02 -18.17 -11.61
CA LYS A 265 -21.11 -16.95 -12.41
C LYS A 265 -20.33 -15.80 -11.81
N TRP A 266 -20.33 -15.68 -10.47
CA TRP A 266 -19.59 -14.64 -9.77
C TRP A 266 -18.08 -14.89 -9.85
N GLN A 267 -17.64 -16.16 -9.77
CA GLN A 267 -16.25 -16.57 -9.95
C GLN A 267 -15.73 -16.16 -11.32
N GLN A 268 -16.48 -16.45 -12.39
CA GLN A 268 -16.09 -16.06 -13.74
C GLN A 268 -15.96 -14.55 -13.89
N VAL A 269 -16.93 -13.78 -13.39
CA VAL A 269 -16.88 -12.30 -13.41
C VAL A 269 -15.66 -11.78 -12.65
N ALA A 270 -15.34 -12.36 -11.49
CA ALA A 270 -14.20 -11.96 -10.70
C ALA A 270 -12.88 -12.32 -11.40
N LYS A 271 -12.77 -13.50 -12.00
CA LYS A 271 -11.60 -13.92 -12.76
C LYS A 271 -11.35 -13.03 -13.97
N ASP A 272 -12.36 -12.82 -14.82
CA ASP A 272 -12.24 -11.96 -16.00
C ASP A 272 -11.82 -10.52 -15.60
N GLY A 273 -12.40 -10.04 -14.49
CA GLY A 273 -12.03 -8.74 -13.94
C GLY A 273 -10.57 -8.70 -13.48
N LEU A 274 -10.09 -9.71 -12.77
CA LEU A 274 -8.69 -9.79 -12.30
C LEU A 274 -7.70 -9.93 -13.45
N GLU A 275 -8.00 -10.74 -14.46
CA GLU A 275 -7.18 -10.84 -15.70
C GLU A 275 -7.01 -9.46 -16.36
N HIS A 276 -8.10 -8.70 -16.43
CA HIS A 276 -8.09 -7.37 -17.01
C HIS A 276 -7.35 -6.34 -16.14
N GLU A 277 -7.72 -6.25 -14.86
CA GLU A 277 -7.22 -5.21 -13.97
C GLU A 277 -5.75 -5.42 -13.57
N ALA A 278 -5.28 -6.68 -13.49
CA ALA A 278 -3.87 -6.96 -13.25
C ALA A 278 -2.98 -6.32 -14.33
N LEU A 279 -3.42 -6.34 -15.59
CA LEU A 279 -2.69 -5.74 -16.71
C LEU A 279 -2.91 -4.24 -16.84
N LEU A 280 -4.10 -3.75 -16.48
CA LEU A 280 -4.46 -2.35 -16.62
C LEU A 280 -3.89 -1.46 -15.51
N GLN A 281 -3.95 -1.92 -14.26
CA GLN A 281 -3.54 -1.14 -13.09
C GLN A 281 -2.03 -1.23 -12.78
N ASN A 282 -1.33 -2.17 -13.41
CA ASN A 282 0.11 -2.31 -13.29
C ASN A 282 0.76 -2.15 -14.67
N ALA A 283 1.79 -1.35 -14.77
CA ALA A 283 2.51 -1.10 -16.01
C ALA A 283 3.24 -2.38 -16.50
N ALA A 284 3.63 -2.44 -17.77
CA ALA A 284 4.30 -3.63 -18.32
C ALA A 284 5.65 -3.90 -17.65
N ASP A 285 6.29 -2.86 -17.14
CA ASP A 285 7.52 -2.94 -16.34
C ASP A 285 7.29 -3.31 -14.86
N GLY A 286 6.04 -3.53 -14.46
CA GLY A 286 5.66 -4.02 -13.13
C GLY A 286 5.35 -2.95 -12.10
N VAL A 287 5.47 -1.68 -12.41
CA VAL A 287 5.12 -0.61 -11.48
C VAL A 287 3.60 -0.47 -11.37
N ASN A 288 3.07 -0.47 -10.15
CA ASN A 288 1.66 -0.18 -9.91
C ASN A 288 1.38 1.30 -10.22
N ARG A 289 0.34 1.55 -11.04
CA ARG A 289 0.03 2.89 -11.54
C ARG A 289 -0.49 3.85 -10.46
N GLU A 290 -0.79 3.39 -9.26
CA GLU A 290 -1.13 4.26 -8.13
C GLU A 290 0.06 5.05 -7.60
N GLN A 291 1.29 4.70 -8.03
CA GLN A 291 2.53 5.38 -7.66
C GLN A 291 2.75 5.41 -6.14
N ALA A 292 2.52 4.26 -5.50
CA ALA A 292 2.68 4.08 -4.06
C ALA A 292 3.18 2.67 -3.75
N ILE A 293 4.34 2.58 -3.12
CA ILE A 293 5.02 1.29 -2.90
C ILE A 293 4.25 0.37 -1.94
N SER A 294 3.55 0.94 -0.97
CA SER A 294 2.68 0.18 -0.06
C SER A 294 1.50 -0.43 -0.82
N TYR A 295 0.93 0.28 -1.79
CA TYR A 295 -0.14 -0.23 -2.64
C TYR A 295 0.37 -1.25 -3.68
N GLN A 296 1.63 -1.15 -4.13
CA GLN A 296 2.30 -2.20 -4.90
C GLN A 296 2.27 -3.53 -4.14
N GLN A 297 2.66 -3.53 -2.86
CA GLN A 297 2.64 -4.69 -1.97
C GLN A 297 1.21 -5.21 -1.75
N PHE A 298 0.26 -4.31 -1.47
CA PHE A 298 -1.12 -4.66 -1.18
C PHE A 298 -1.83 -5.31 -2.38
N VAL A 299 -1.62 -4.75 -3.58
CA VAL A 299 -2.14 -5.31 -4.84
C VAL A 299 -1.52 -6.66 -5.15
N LEU A 300 -0.20 -6.82 -4.94
CA LEU A 300 0.48 -8.11 -5.13
C LEU A 300 -0.11 -9.20 -4.22
N ASP A 301 -0.40 -8.90 -2.97
CA ASP A 301 -1.03 -9.87 -2.06
C ASP A 301 -2.39 -10.34 -2.59
N PHE A 302 -3.24 -9.44 -3.07
CA PHE A 302 -4.52 -9.79 -3.66
C PHE A 302 -4.39 -10.67 -4.90
N LEU A 303 -3.50 -10.29 -5.82
CA LEU A 303 -3.28 -11.04 -7.05
C LEU A 303 -2.69 -12.43 -6.76
N LEU A 304 -1.71 -12.53 -5.87
CA LEU A 304 -1.09 -13.81 -5.48
C LEU A 304 -2.13 -14.74 -4.83
N LEU A 305 -2.93 -14.24 -3.89
CA LEU A 305 -3.95 -15.06 -3.21
C LEU A 305 -5.00 -15.60 -4.19
N ALA A 306 -5.50 -14.75 -5.09
CA ALA A 306 -6.45 -15.19 -6.12
C ALA A 306 -5.80 -16.19 -7.09
N GLY A 307 -4.58 -15.90 -7.54
CA GLY A 307 -3.82 -16.78 -8.44
C GLY A 307 -3.57 -18.17 -7.85
N LEU A 308 -3.18 -18.23 -6.57
CA LEU A 308 -2.95 -19.49 -5.86
C LEU A 308 -4.25 -20.27 -5.63
N ALA A 309 -5.31 -19.57 -5.22
CA ALA A 309 -6.62 -20.20 -5.03
C ALA A 309 -7.16 -20.81 -6.33
N GLY A 310 -7.02 -20.10 -7.46
CA GLY A 310 -7.41 -20.59 -8.77
C GLY A 310 -6.57 -21.78 -9.23
N ARG A 311 -5.25 -21.72 -9.06
CA ARG A 311 -4.35 -22.82 -9.43
C ARG A 311 -4.66 -24.13 -8.70
N GLU A 312 -4.95 -24.05 -7.42
CA GLU A 312 -5.26 -25.24 -6.60
C GLU A 312 -6.66 -25.81 -6.91
N ASN A 313 -7.55 -25.05 -7.51
CA ASN A 313 -8.94 -25.46 -7.79
C ASN A 313 -9.24 -25.60 -9.31
N ASP A 314 -8.22 -25.90 -10.13
CA ASP A 314 -8.33 -26.14 -11.58
C ASP A 314 -8.92 -24.95 -12.37
N ASP A 315 -8.79 -23.74 -11.84
CA ASP A 315 -9.23 -22.50 -12.46
C ASP A 315 -8.07 -21.48 -12.56
N ALA A 316 -6.95 -21.94 -13.14
CA ALA A 316 -5.72 -21.16 -13.24
C ALA A 316 -5.90 -19.88 -14.07
N PHE A 317 -5.19 -18.84 -13.66
CA PHE A 317 -5.07 -17.57 -14.39
C PHE A 317 -4.10 -17.71 -15.57
N SER A 318 -4.22 -16.79 -16.52
CA SER A 318 -3.42 -16.78 -17.76
C SER A 318 -1.93 -16.52 -17.51
N GLN A 319 -1.10 -16.88 -18.51
CA GLN A 319 0.32 -16.55 -18.47
C GLN A 319 0.60 -15.04 -18.36
N PRO A 320 -0.08 -14.12 -19.08
CA PRO A 320 0.09 -12.68 -18.91
C PRO A 320 -0.18 -12.19 -17.48
N TYR A 321 -1.16 -12.77 -16.80
CA TYR A 321 -1.44 -12.45 -15.39
C TYR A 321 -0.22 -12.75 -14.49
N TRP A 322 0.35 -13.96 -14.60
CA TRP A 322 1.50 -14.36 -13.80
C TRP A 322 2.78 -13.59 -14.18
N GLN A 323 2.97 -13.30 -15.46
CA GLN A 323 4.08 -12.46 -15.94
C GLN A 323 4.01 -11.04 -15.34
N ARG A 324 2.80 -10.48 -15.20
CA ARG A 324 2.63 -9.18 -14.57
C ARG A 324 2.99 -9.21 -13.09
N ILE A 325 2.60 -10.26 -12.36
CA ILE A 325 3.00 -10.47 -10.96
C ILE A 325 4.54 -10.58 -10.86
N GLU A 326 5.18 -11.34 -11.75
CA GLU A 326 6.63 -11.45 -11.78
C GLU A 326 7.31 -10.10 -12.02
N SER A 327 6.83 -9.30 -12.98
CA SER A 327 7.35 -7.94 -13.22
C SER A 327 7.15 -7.01 -12.01
N MET A 328 6.02 -7.11 -11.32
CA MET A 328 5.76 -6.33 -10.10
C MET A 328 6.74 -6.67 -8.97
N LEU A 329 7.11 -7.94 -8.83
CA LEU A 329 8.13 -8.38 -7.87
C LEU A 329 9.53 -7.92 -8.28
N GLU A 330 9.83 -7.89 -9.60
CA GLU A 330 11.10 -7.38 -10.12
C GLU A 330 11.29 -5.89 -9.79
N PHE A 331 10.22 -5.10 -9.85
CA PHE A 331 10.28 -3.69 -9.40
C PHE A 331 10.64 -3.58 -7.92
N ILE A 332 9.97 -4.33 -7.04
CA ILE A 332 10.29 -4.34 -5.59
C ILE A 332 11.76 -4.76 -5.37
N ALA A 333 12.21 -5.83 -6.04
CA ALA A 333 13.60 -6.28 -5.92
C ALA A 333 14.61 -5.22 -6.35
N SER A 334 14.28 -4.43 -7.37
CA SER A 334 15.16 -3.39 -7.92
C SER A 334 15.27 -2.15 -7.05
N VAL A 335 14.17 -1.74 -6.40
CA VAL A 335 14.18 -0.55 -5.53
C VAL A 335 14.62 -0.86 -4.09
N MET A 336 14.58 -2.12 -3.68
CA MET A 336 15.07 -2.58 -2.37
C MET A 336 16.59 -2.49 -2.30
N ASP A 337 17.13 -1.86 -1.26
CA ASP A 337 18.58 -1.81 -1.02
C ASP A 337 19.13 -3.12 -0.40
N VAL A 338 20.44 -3.19 -0.17
CA VAL A 338 21.11 -4.39 0.35
C VAL A 338 20.62 -4.78 1.75
N ASN A 339 20.16 -3.84 2.58
CA ASN A 339 19.61 -4.12 3.90
C ASN A 339 18.11 -4.43 3.88
N GLY A 340 17.45 -4.28 2.73
CA GLY A 340 16.03 -4.56 2.55
C GLY A 340 15.12 -3.36 2.76
N ASN A 341 15.68 -2.15 2.82
CA ASN A 341 14.89 -0.95 2.84
C ASN A 341 14.26 -0.72 1.46
N VAL A 342 13.02 -0.29 1.47
CA VAL A 342 12.24 0.09 0.28
C VAL A 342 11.77 1.52 0.48
N PRO A 343 11.97 2.42 -0.48
CA PRO A 343 11.59 3.83 -0.31
C PRO A 343 10.08 3.99 -0.11
N MET A 344 9.66 4.90 0.77
CA MET A 344 8.26 5.11 1.15
C MET A 344 7.49 5.99 0.16
N ILE A 345 7.69 5.76 -1.13
CA ILE A 345 7.07 6.54 -2.21
C ILE A 345 5.55 6.42 -2.16
N GLY A 346 4.87 7.56 -2.24
CA GLY A 346 3.41 7.67 -2.24
C GLY A 346 2.76 7.28 -0.93
N ASP A 347 1.45 7.06 -0.97
CA ASP A 347 0.65 6.74 0.21
C ASP A 347 0.97 5.38 0.84
N ALA A 348 0.94 5.32 2.16
CA ALA A 348 0.97 4.10 2.96
C ALA A 348 -0.07 4.17 4.10
N ASP A 349 -0.69 3.03 4.44
CA ASP A 349 -1.69 2.94 5.49
C ASP A 349 -1.53 1.73 6.42
N ASP A 350 -0.39 1.05 6.32
CA ASP A 350 -0.02 -0.16 7.08
C ASP A 350 -1.08 -1.29 7.04
N GLY A 351 -1.99 -1.22 6.07
CA GLY A 351 -3.06 -2.20 5.91
C GLY A 351 -2.57 -3.48 5.24
N TYR A 352 -2.99 -4.62 5.78
CA TYR A 352 -2.74 -5.95 5.22
C TYR A 352 -4.00 -6.55 4.61
N ALA A 353 -3.86 -7.20 3.45
CA ALA A 353 -4.89 -8.10 2.93
C ALA A 353 -4.98 -9.37 3.77
N VAL A 354 -3.81 -9.90 4.18
CA VAL A 354 -3.65 -11.09 5.00
C VAL A 354 -2.35 -11.01 5.81
N ARG A 355 -2.35 -11.53 7.02
CA ARG A 355 -1.15 -11.69 7.83
C ARG A 355 -0.98 -13.16 8.22
N LEU A 356 -0.12 -13.89 7.50
CA LEU A 356 0.12 -15.32 7.73
C LEU A 356 1.40 -15.59 8.52
N SER A 357 2.37 -14.67 8.55
CA SER A 357 3.55 -14.81 9.40
C SER A 357 3.31 -14.20 10.78
N GLN A 358 3.69 -14.93 11.81
CA GLN A 358 3.74 -14.47 13.21
C GLN A 358 5.18 -14.18 13.67
N GLU A 359 6.12 -14.11 12.74
CA GLU A 359 7.51 -13.73 13.01
C GLU A 359 7.59 -12.27 13.49
N ALA A 360 8.46 -12.00 14.47
CA ALA A 360 8.59 -10.67 15.09
C ALA A 360 9.11 -9.61 14.10
N GLU A 361 10.03 -10.01 13.22
CA GLU A 361 10.67 -9.13 12.23
C GLU A 361 10.14 -9.41 10.81
N PHE A 362 8.82 -9.51 10.66
CA PHE A 362 8.21 -9.76 9.37
C PHE A 362 8.32 -8.54 8.44
N CYS A 363 8.98 -8.71 7.28
CA CYS A 363 9.04 -7.73 6.21
C CYS A 363 8.15 -8.18 5.04
N PRO A 364 7.06 -7.47 4.72
CA PRO A 364 6.13 -7.88 3.65
C PRO A 364 6.78 -7.92 2.26
N TYR A 365 7.73 -7.03 1.99
CA TYR A 365 8.44 -6.98 0.71
C TYR A 365 9.39 -8.18 0.53
N ARG A 366 10.17 -8.53 1.56
CA ARG A 366 11.02 -9.73 1.54
C ARG A 366 10.20 -11.01 1.42
N SER A 367 9.05 -11.07 2.09
CA SER A 367 8.11 -12.19 2.03
C SER A 367 7.52 -12.37 0.62
N LEU A 368 7.14 -11.29 -0.05
CA LEU A 368 6.69 -11.32 -1.44
C LEU A 368 7.78 -11.85 -2.38
N LEU A 369 9.03 -11.40 -2.18
CA LEU A 369 10.18 -11.87 -2.96
C LEU A 369 10.50 -13.33 -2.68
N ALA A 370 10.37 -13.82 -1.44
CA ALA A 370 10.52 -15.23 -1.10
C ALA A 370 9.45 -16.09 -1.80
N THR A 371 8.20 -15.65 -1.78
CA THR A 371 7.09 -16.31 -2.50
C THR A 371 7.36 -16.31 -4.01
N GLY A 372 7.77 -15.17 -4.58
CA GLY A 372 8.12 -15.04 -5.99
C GLY A 372 9.31 -15.90 -6.40
N ALA A 373 10.33 -15.99 -5.55
CA ALA A 373 11.49 -16.85 -5.79
C ALA A 373 11.07 -18.29 -6.02
N VAL A 374 10.20 -18.83 -5.18
CA VAL A 374 9.69 -20.20 -5.31
C VAL A 374 8.80 -20.36 -6.53
N LEU A 375 7.87 -19.44 -6.78
CA LEU A 375 6.89 -19.51 -7.87
C LEU A 375 7.54 -19.43 -9.25
N PHE A 376 8.48 -18.49 -9.42
CA PHE A 376 9.10 -18.18 -10.71
C PHE A 376 10.51 -18.74 -10.86
N LYS A 377 11.04 -19.45 -9.84
CA LYS A 377 12.39 -19.99 -9.76
C LYS A 377 13.47 -18.91 -10.02
N ARG A 378 13.29 -17.75 -9.40
CA ARG A 378 14.14 -16.57 -9.57
C ARG A 378 15.17 -16.49 -8.44
N GLY A 379 16.45 -16.70 -8.77
CA GLY A 379 17.58 -16.62 -7.86
C GLY A 379 17.85 -15.19 -7.34
N ASP A 380 17.58 -14.16 -8.16
CA ASP A 380 17.66 -12.76 -7.77
C ASP A 380 16.63 -12.40 -6.69
N PHE A 381 15.40 -12.89 -6.80
CA PHE A 381 14.39 -12.73 -5.74
C PHE A 381 14.82 -13.44 -4.45
N LYS A 382 15.44 -14.62 -4.55
CA LYS A 382 16.01 -15.32 -3.39
C LYS A 382 17.08 -14.50 -2.68
N VAL A 383 17.98 -13.85 -3.42
CA VAL A 383 19.02 -12.98 -2.83
C VAL A 383 18.37 -11.85 -2.05
N LYS A 384 17.39 -11.16 -2.64
CA LYS A 384 16.68 -10.04 -2.01
C LYS A 384 15.81 -10.45 -0.82
N ALA A 385 15.17 -11.61 -0.88
CA ALA A 385 14.39 -12.15 0.22
C ALA A 385 15.27 -12.52 1.43
N GLY A 386 16.49 -13.00 1.16
CA GLY A 386 17.41 -13.50 2.18
C GLY A 386 17.04 -14.91 2.65
N GLN A 387 15.89 -15.08 3.25
CA GLN A 387 15.41 -16.36 3.77
C GLN A 387 13.95 -16.63 3.37
N LEU A 388 13.56 -17.91 3.38
CA LEU A 388 12.18 -18.30 3.20
C LEU A 388 11.42 -18.03 4.49
N ASP A 389 10.30 -17.30 4.37
CA ASP A 389 9.44 -16.94 5.49
C ASP A 389 8.23 -17.86 5.65
N ASP A 390 7.57 -17.75 6.80
CA ASP A 390 6.42 -18.59 7.13
C ASP A 390 5.16 -18.27 6.28
N LYS A 391 4.97 -17.03 5.83
CA LYS A 391 3.86 -16.71 4.91
C LYS A 391 3.99 -17.52 3.62
N THR A 392 5.22 -17.59 3.07
CA THR A 392 5.50 -18.41 1.88
C THR A 392 5.23 -19.89 2.14
N ARG A 393 5.63 -20.42 3.31
CA ARG A 393 5.33 -21.82 3.69
C ARG A 393 3.84 -22.10 3.81
N TRP A 394 3.08 -21.18 4.43
CA TRP A 394 1.61 -21.31 4.51
C TRP A 394 0.94 -21.34 3.14
N LEU A 395 1.44 -20.55 2.18
CA LEU A 395 0.87 -20.42 0.84
C LEU A 395 1.31 -21.54 -0.13
N LEU A 396 2.58 -21.98 -0.05
CA LEU A 396 3.16 -22.89 -1.04
C LEU A 396 3.47 -24.31 -0.49
N GLY A 397 3.30 -24.51 0.82
CA GLY A 397 3.51 -25.80 1.48
C GLY A 397 4.98 -26.21 1.62
N ALA A 398 5.21 -27.41 2.16
CA ALA A 398 6.54 -27.93 2.52
C ALA A 398 7.52 -28.04 1.33
N ALA A 399 7.02 -28.21 0.10
CA ALA A 399 7.87 -28.27 -1.09
C ALA A 399 8.62 -26.96 -1.35
N SER A 400 8.14 -25.85 -0.80
CA SER A 400 8.77 -24.53 -0.92
C SER A 400 10.15 -24.47 -0.31
N ASP A 401 10.38 -25.16 0.83
CA ASP A 401 11.68 -25.21 1.51
C ASP A 401 12.75 -25.82 0.59
N LYS A 402 12.45 -26.96 -0.03
CA LYS A 402 13.38 -27.61 -0.94
C LYS A 402 13.60 -26.77 -2.19
N THR A 403 12.53 -26.27 -2.80
CA THR A 403 12.63 -25.44 -4.02
C THR A 403 13.49 -24.21 -3.76
N TYR A 404 13.29 -23.55 -2.63
CA TYR A 404 14.08 -22.38 -2.24
C TYR A 404 15.53 -22.71 -1.95
N ALA A 405 15.80 -23.81 -1.22
CA ALA A 405 17.17 -24.25 -0.90
C ALA A 405 17.97 -24.60 -2.15
N ASP A 406 17.39 -25.40 -3.06
CA ASP A 406 18.03 -25.90 -4.28
C ASP A 406 18.24 -24.79 -5.34
N MET A 407 17.62 -23.63 -5.18
CA MET A 407 17.70 -22.55 -6.15
C MET A 407 19.07 -21.87 -6.10
N PRO A 408 19.80 -21.76 -7.25
CA PRO A 408 21.07 -21.08 -7.31
C PRO A 408 20.86 -19.57 -7.09
N ALA A 409 21.68 -19.01 -6.18
CA ALA A 409 21.73 -17.57 -5.91
C ALA A 409 23.09 -16.97 -6.29
N ASN A 410 24.05 -17.79 -6.73
CA ASN A 410 25.38 -17.36 -7.11
C ASN A 410 25.40 -16.83 -8.54
N ASN A 411 26.20 -15.79 -8.79
CA ASN A 411 26.40 -15.16 -10.10
C ASN A 411 25.16 -14.44 -10.69
N VAL A 412 24.25 -13.97 -9.85
CA VAL A 412 23.15 -13.09 -10.29
C VAL A 412 23.63 -11.64 -10.24
N THR A 413 23.59 -10.95 -11.39
CA THR A 413 23.83 -9.51 -11.42
C THR A 413 22.57 -8.78 -10.97
N LEU A 414 22.66 -7.99 -9.94
CA LEU A 414 21.56 -7.21 -9.36
C LEU A 414 21.84 -5.70 -9.43
N PRO A 415 20.79 -4.88 -9.54
CA PRO A 415 19.43 -5.24 -9.88
C PRO A 415 19.32 -5.74 -11.33
N VAL A 416 18.41 -6.66 -11.60
CA VAL A 416 18.18 -7.21 -12.95
C VAL A 416 17.68 -6.12 -13.89
N ARG A 417 16.80 -5.26 -13.39
CA ARG A 417 16.27 -4.11 -14.12
C ARG A 417 16.58 -2.82 -13.36
N ARG A 418 16.94 -1.77 -14.07
CA ARG A 418 17.27 -0.44 -13.52
C ARG A 418 16.42 0.67 -14.11
N GLU A 419 15.62 0.37 -15.11
CA GLU A 419 14.81 1.30 -15.87
C GLU A 419 13.38 0.82 -15.96
N PHE A 420 12.45 1.58 -15.37
CA PHE A 420 11.01 1.34 -15.36
C PHE A 420 10.32 2.52 -16.06
N ARG A 421 10.41 2.56 -17.39
CA ARG A 421 9.96 3.73 -18.19
C ARG A 421 8.49 4.03 -18.10
N GLU A 422 7.65 2.97 -18.07
CA GLU A 422 6.20 3.17 -17.96
C GLU A 422 5.79 3.60 -16.55
N GLY A 423 6.47 3.08 -15.53
CA GLY A 423 6.29 3.46 -14.14
C GLY A 423 6.96 4.77 -13.77
N GLY A 424 8.04 5.13 -14.48
CA GLY A 424 8.79 6.35 -14.31
C GLY A 424 9.93 6.29 -13.31
N TYR A 425 10.37 5.09 -12.88
CA TYR A 425 11.44 4.94 -11.89
C TYR A 425 12.76 4.48 -12.51
N PHE A 426 13.88 5.07 -12.02
CA PHE A 426 15.23 4.83 -12.52
C PHE A 426 16.19 4.58 -11.35
N VAL A 427 16.96 3.49 -11.44
CA VAL A 427 17.89 3.05 -10.39
C VAL A 427 19.33 3.36 -10.82
N LEU A 428 19.93 4.42 -10.28
CA LEU A 428 21.34 4.71 -10.44
C LEU A 428 22.11 4.05 -9.27
N GLY A 429 23.35 3.64 -9.51
CA GLY A 429 24.15 3.11 -8.42
C GLY A 429 25.35 2.29 -8.84
N SER A 430 26.06 1.83 -7.83
CA SER A 430 27.26 0.98 -7.97
C SER A 430 27.35 0.01 -6.80
N GLU A 431 28.16 -1.04 -6.97
CA GLU A 431 28.48 -2.04 -5.94
C GLU A 431 27.22 -2.66 -5.29
N PHE A 432 26.17 -2.85 -6.08
CA PHE A 432 24.89 -3.36 -5.63
C PHE A 432 25.03 -4.68 -4.87
N GLU A 433 24.19 -4.87 -3.84
CA GLU A 433 24.15 -6.03 -2.95
C GLU A 433 25.43 -6.26 -2.14
N THR A 434 26.24 -5.22 -1.97
CA THR A 434 27.41 -5.25 -1.09
C THR A 434 27.28 -4.22 0.04
N SER A 435 28.12 -4.34 1.07
CA SER A 435 28.19 -3.31 2.13
C SER A 435 28.64 -1.93 1.61
N ARG A 436 29.08 -1.85 0.35
CA ARG A 436 29.50 -0.63 -0.32
C ARG A 436 28.48 -0.11 -1.33
N GLU A 437 27.29 -0.68 -1.35
CA GLU A 437 26.23 -0.29 -2.26
C GLU A 437 25.99 1.23 -2.24
N LEU A 438 25.90 1.84 -3.42
CA LEU A 438 25.36 3.16 -3.62
C LEU A 438 24.09 3.03 -4.47
N ARG A 439 22.94 3.42 -3.94
CA ARG A 439 21.66 3.28 -4.63
C ARG A 439 20.88 4.59 -4.58
N VAL A 440 20.51 5.07 -5.76
CA VAL A 440 19.65 6.23 -5.97
C VAL A 440 18.43 5.78 -6.74
N ILE A 441 17.24 6.12 -6.25
CA ILE A 441 15.98 5.88 -6.95
C ILE A 441 15.43 7.24 -7.36
N ALA A 442 15.44 7.52 -8.66
CA ALA A 442 14.91 8.75 -9.24
C ALA A 442 13.51 8.53 -9.81
N ASP A 443 12.62 9.51 -9.60
CA ASP A 443 11.24 9.50 -10.07
C ASP A 443 11.02 10.48 -11.22
N ALA A 444 10.46 10.03 -12.33
CA ALA A 444 9.89 10.80 -13.41
C ALA A 444 8.56 10.21 -13.87
N GLY A 445 7.85 9.58 -12.95
CA GLY A 445 6.58 8.90 -13.17
C GLY A 445 5.37 9.83 -13.25
N PRO A 446 4.22 9.29 -13.67
CA PRO A 446 2.96 10.01 -13.55
C PRO A 446 2.59 10.16 -12.07
N LEU A 447 1.88 11.24 -11.72
CA LEU A 447 1.44 11.49 -10.33
C LEU A 447 0.65 10.32 -9.70
N GLY A 448 0.00 9.50 -10.48
CA GLY A 448 -0.80 8.38 -10.01
C GLY A 448 -1.92 7.98 -10.99
N TYR A 449 -2.75 7.04 -10.55
CA TYR A 449 -3.70 6.34 -11.42
C TYR A 449 -5.04 7.07 -11.57
N LEU A 450 -5.60 7.01 -12.78
CA LEU A 450 -6.89 7.57 -13.18
C LEU A 450 -7.01 9.10 -12.96
N SER A 451 -8.25 9.60 -13.00
CA SER A 451 -8.51 11.04 -12.94
C SER A 451 -8.19 11.67 -11.60
N ILE A 452 -8.28 10.92 -10.51
CA ILE A 452 -8.08 11.44 -9.15
C ILE A 452 -6.65 11.29 -8.63
N ALA A 453 -5.87 10.32 -9.13
CA ALA A 453 -4.51 10.01 -8.67
C ALA A 453 -4.41 9.90 -7.14
N ALA A 454 -5.30 9.09 -6.53
CA ALA A 454 -5.62 9.12 -5.10
C ALA A 454 -4.41 9.00 -4.18
N HIS A 455 -3.42 8.18 -4.54
CA HIS A 455 -2.34 7.73 -3.67
C HIS A 455 -0.95 8.25 -4.06
N GLY A 456 -0.80 8.93 -5.19
CA GLY A 456 0.45 9.59 -5.58
C GLY A 456 0.68 10.88 -4.81
N HIS A 457 1.94 11.26 -4.68
CA HIS A 457 2.40 12.51 -4.07
C HIS A 457 2.88 13.50 -5.14
N ALA A 458 3.05 14.77 -4.77
CA ALA A 458 3.60 15.79 -5.67
C ALA A 458 5.14 15.81 -5.59
N ASP A 459 5.76 14.71 -5.98
CA ASP A 459 7.16 14.32 -5.79
C ASP A 459 7.94 14.15 -7.10
N ALA A 460 7.41 14.63 -8.22
CA ALA A 460 8.07 14.52 -9.52
C ALA A 460 9.52 15.02 -9.46
N LEU A 461 10.44 14.27 -10.05
CA LEU A 461 11.89 14.45 -10.03
C LEU A 461 12.53 14.37 -8.63
N ALA A 462 11.79 13.89 -7.61
CA ALA A 462 12.41 13.52 -6.34
C ALA A 462 13.32 12.31 -6.52
N PHE A 463 14.24 12.11 -5.58
CA PHE A 463 15.02 10.89 -5.50
C PHE A 463 15.34 10.53 -4.05
N THR A 464 15.61 9.26 -3.82
CA THR A 464 16.11 8.74 -2.54
C THR A 464 17.56 8.27 -2.71
N LEU A 465 18.33 8.25 -1.61
CA LEU A 465 19.73 7.81 -1.59
C LEU A 465 19.97 6.89 -0.40
N SER A 466 20.46 5.67 -0.66
CA SER A 466 21.03 4.80 0.36
C SER A 466 22.51 4.50 0.07
N VAL A 467 23.30 4.36 1.15
CA VAL A 467 24.73 4.10 1.11
C VAL A 467 25.04 2.91 2.02
N GLY A 468 25.50 1.79 1.44
CA GLY A 468 25.74 0.55 2.19
C GLY A 468 24.49 0.02 2.90
N GLY A 469 23.30 0.22 2.31
CA GLY A 469 22.02 -0.13 2.90
C GLY A 469 21.61 0.76 4.08
N ARG A 470 22.17 1.97 4.17
CA ARG A 470 21.78 3.01 5.14
C ARG A 470 21.05 4.11 4.38
N GLU A 471 19.81 4.37 4.77
CA GLU A 471 19.03 5.45 4.18
C GLU A 471 19.63 6.81 4.58
N ILE A 472 19.93 7.66 3.61
CA ILE A 472 20.46 9.00 3.80
C ILE A 472 19.41 10.04 3.42
N LEU A 473 19.03 10.09 2.12
CA LEU A 473 17.93 10.93 1.65
C LEU A 473 16.71 10.04 1.42
N ILE A 474 15.63 10.38 2.08
CA ILE A 474 14.41 9.56 2.14
C ILE A 474 13.22 10.26 1.51
N ASP A 475 12.20 9.47 1.17
CA ASP A 475 10.82 9.94 1.11
C ASP A 475 10.23 9.92 2.53
N PRO A 476 9.55 10.98 2.99
CA PRO A 476 9.11 11.07 4.39
C PRO A 476 7.83 10.28 4.69
N GLY A 477 7.20 9.64 3.71
CA GLY A 477 5.99 8.80 3.91
C GLY A 477 4.68 9.58 3.94
N THR A 478 3.69 9.11 4.72
CA THR A 478 2.29 9.55 4.57
C THR A 478 1.65 10.16 5.82
N TYR A 479 1.77 9.56 6.98
CA TYR A 479 1.19 9.90 8.28
C TYR A 479 -0.33 9.71 8.37
N ALA A 480 -1.18 10.49 7.66
CA ALA A 480 -2.63 10.49 7.87
C ALA A 480 -3.44 10.53 6.56
N TYR A 481 -4.70 10.04 6.62
CA TYR A 481 -5.61 9.99 5.46
C TYR A 481 -6.80 10.93 5.57
N HIS A 482 -7.76 10.59 6.43
CA HIS A 482 -9.03 11.34 6.55
C HIS A 482 -8.96 12.43 7.61
N THR A 483 -8.16 12.18 8.61
CA THR A 483 -7.94 13.06 9.77
C THR A 483 -6.77 13.99 9.52
N GLN A 484 -6.62 15.03 10.34
CA GLN A 484 -5.43 15.89 10.38
C GLN A 484 -5.01 16.47 9.02
N LYS A 485 -5.93 17.18 8.36
CA LYS A 485 -5.75 17.71 6.99
C LYS A 485 -4.42 18.42 6.74
N LYS A 486 -3.91 19.20 7.70
CA LYS A 486 -2.63 19.91 7.62
C LYS A 486 -1.47 18.96 7.34
N TRP A 487 -1.40 17.86 8.09
CA TRP A 487 -0.37 16.84 7.94
C TRP A 487 -0.56 16.00 6.68
N ARG A 488 -1.81 15.67 6.34
CA ARG A 488 -2.12 15.00 5.07
C ARG A 488 -1.62 15.80 3.88
N ASP A 489 -1.86 17.11 3.86
CA ASP A 489 -1.43 17.99 2.77
C ASP A 489 0.09 18.20 2.75
N TYR A 490 0.76 18.22 3.91
CA TYR A 490 2.21 18.30 4.00
C TYR A 490 2.88 17.05 3.39
N PHE A 491 2.60 15.87 3.94
CA PHE A 491 3.31 14.65 3.55
C PHE A 491 3.17 14.28 2.07
N ARG A 492 2.08 14.66 1.42
CA ARG A 492 1.90 14.44 -0.03
C ARG A 492 2.25 15.65 -0.90
N GLY A 493 2.58 16.77 -0.29
CA GLY A 493 2.94 18.01 -0.97
C GLY A 493 4.41 18.06 -1.36
N THR A 494 4.75 18.86 -2.36
CA THR A 494 6.11 18.95 -2.93
C THR A 494 7.16 19.30 -1.88
N ALA A 495 6.80 20.13 -0.89
CA ALA A 495 7.71 20.54 0.18
C ALA A 495 8.15 19.39 1.11
N ALA A 496 7.51 18.23 1.04
CA ALA A 496 7.89 17.03 1.79
C ALA A 496 8.87 16.12 1.03
N HIS A 497 9.26 16.43 -0.19
CA HIS A 497 10.06 15.54 -1.03
C HIS A 497 11.39 16.17 -1.47
N ASN A 498 12.35 15.35 -1.89
CA ASN A 498 13.69 15.76 -2.35
C ASN A 498 13.62 16.39 -3.76
N THR A 499 12.89 17.49 -3.90
CA THR A 499 12.67 18.19 -5.18
C THR A 499 12.52 19.70 -4.96
N VAL A 500 12.07 20.45 -5.96
CA VAL A 500 12.00 21.91 -5.93
C VAL A 500 10.56 22.40 -5.87
N THR A 501 10.27 23.33 -4.96
CA THR A 501 9.06 24.16 -4.96
C THR A 501 9.33 25.50 -5.59
N VAL A 502 8.32 26.11 -6.24
CA VAL A 502 8.38 27.45 -6.83
C VAL A 502 7.26 28.30 -6.24
N ASP A 503 7.60 29.49 -5.70
CA ASP A 503 6.68 30.42 -5.05
C ASP A 503 5.84 29.79 -3.91
N GLY A 504 6.37 28.76 -3.25
CA GLY A 504 5.68 28.02 -2.20
C GLY A 504 4.57 27.10 -2.70
N GLU A 505 4.42 26.94 -4.03
CA GLU A 505 3.39 26.11 -4.64
C GLU A 505 3.83 24.66 -4.82
N ASN A 506 2.88 23.73 -4.75
CA ASN A 506 3.12 22.33 -5.10
C ASN A 506 3.20 22.16 -6.63
N GLN A 507 3.91 21.16 -7.11
CA GLN A 507 3.94 20.76 -8.53
C GLN A 507 2.54 20.38 -9.06
N SER A 508 1.67 19.88 -8.19
CA SER A 508 0.32 19.47 -8.52
C SER A 508 -0.68 20.10 -7.53
N GLU A 509 -1.91 20.36 -7.98
CA GLU A 509 -2.93 21.07 -7.20
C GLU A 509 -3.79 20.12 -6.39
N ILE A 510 -3.79 20.29 -5.06
CA ILE A 510 -4.59 19.49 -4.13
C ILE A 510 -6.09 19.85 -4.24
N GLY A 511 -6.94 18.88 -4.55
CA GLY A 511 -8.40 19.02 -4.63
C GLY A 511 -9.17 18.43 -3.46
N GLY A 512 -8.52 17.66 -2.61
CA GLY A 512 -9.10 16.94 -1.45
C GLY A 512 -8.16 15.83 -1.00
N ASN A 513 -8.43 15.12 0.11
CA ASN A 513 -7.51 14.14 0.69
C ASN A 513 -7.02 13.04 -0.28
N PHE A 514 -7.83 12.69 -1.28
CA PHE A 514 -7.53 11.68 -2.30
C PHE A 514 -7.88 12.19 -3.70
N LEU A 515 -7.62 13.47 -3.96
CA LEU A 515 -7.95 14.10 -5.24
C LEU A 515 -6.91 15.14 -5.60
N TRP A 516 -6.35 15.00 -6.79
CA TRP A 516 -5.53 15.99 -7.46
C TRP A 516 -6.31 16.62 -8.63
N LEU A 517 -6.29 17.95 -8.75
CA LEU A 517 -7.02 18.70 -9.80
C LEU A 517 -6.17 18.90 -11.04
N ARG A 518 -4.99 19.49 -10.85
CA ARG A 518 -4.00 19.67 -11.91
C ARG A 518 -2.77 18.86 -11.52
N LYS A 519 -2.34 18.01 -12.42
CA LYS A 519 -1.23 17.09 -12.20
C LYS A 519 -0.03 17.50 -13.02
N ALA A 520 1.14 17.50 -12.42
CA ALA A 520 2.40 17.59 -13.15
C ALA A 520 2.53 16.39 -14.08
N ASN A 521 3.01 16.63 -15.31
CA ASN A 521 3.41 15.57 -16.22
C ASN A 521 4.93 15.50 -16.20
N ALA A 522 5.46 14.49 -15.53
CA ALA A 522 6.88 14.21 -15.51
C ALA A 522 7.28 13.24 -16.62
N ARG A 523 8.52 13.31 -17.06
CA ARG A 523 9.10 12.39 -18.04
C ARG A 523 10.60 12.30 -17.87
N CYS A 524 11.15 11.13 -18.12
CA CYS A 524 12.58 10.95 -18.31
C CYS A 524 12.96 11.37 -19.74
N GLU A 525 13.92 12.26 -19.87
CA GLU A 525 14.48 12.73 -21.15
C GLU A 525 15.72 11.95 -21.55
N VAL A 526 16.59 11.63 -20.57
CA VAL A 526 17.82 10.87 -20.78
C VAL A 526 17.98 9.86 -19.67
N TRP A 527 18.29 8.63 -20.05
CA TRP A 527 18.72 7.57 -19.17
C TRP A 527 19.94 6.88 -19.78
N GLU A 528 21.05 6.93 -19.06
CA GLU A 528 22.31 6.28 -19.42
C GLU A 528 22.83 5.52 -18.19
N SER A 529 23.24 4.29 -18.40
CA SER A 529 23.81 3.44 -17.34
C SER A 529 25.02 2.70 -17.88
N GLY A 530 26.18 3.02 -17.34
CA GLY A 530 27.47 2.49 -17.79
C GLY A 530 28.38 2.06 -16.66
N THR A 531 29.58 1.67 -16.98
CA THR A 531 30.60 1.24 -16.01
C THR A 531 31.16 2.41 -15.21
N GLU A 532 31.31 3.58 -15.79
CA GLU A 532 31.94 4.76 -15.20
C GLU A 532 30.92 5.68 -14.53
N HIS A 533 29.77 5.86 -15.16
CA HIS A 533 28.73 6.74 -14.67
C HIS A 533 27.32 6.22 -14.98
N ASP A 534 26.34 6.72 -14.23
CA ASP A 534 24.93 6.67 -14.55
C ASP A 534 24.41 8.11 -14.65
N ARG A 535 23.51 8.36 -15.62
CA ARG A 535 22.94 9.68 -15.86
C ARG A 535 21.43 9.59 -16.05
N PHE A 536 20.70 10.34 -15.25
CA PHE A 536 19.26 10.54 -15.38
C PHE A 536 18.98 12.02 -15.66
N VAL A 537 18.10 12.29 -16.61
CA VAL A 537 17.56 13.63 -16.83
C VAL A 537 16.05 13.53 -16.95
N GLY A 538 15.36 14.28 -16.12
CA GLY A 538 13.91 14.38 -16.16
C GLY A 538 13.42 15.82 -16.18
N SER A 539 12.20 16.03 -16.63
CA SER A 539 11.50 17.31 -16.57
C SER A 539 10.03 17.13 -16.22
N HIS A 540 9.42 18.16 -15.64
CA HIS A 540 7.98 18.22 -15.45
C HIS A 540 7.42 19.62 -15.76
N ASP A 541 6.11 19.67 -16.07
CA ASP A 541 5.39 20.88 -16.45
C ASP A 541 4.47 21.43 -15.33
N GLY A 542 4.61 20.94 -14.11
CA GLY A 542 3.69 21.23 -13.00
C GLY A 542 3.52 22.72 -12.69
N TYR A 543 4.57 23.50 -12.88
CA TYR A 543 4.57 24.96 -12.64
C TYR A 543 4.19 25.80 -13.89
N ARG A 544 3.87 25.16 -15.02
CA ARG A 544 3.32 25.89 -16.19
C ARG A 544 1.95 26.51 -15.93
N ARG A 545 1.29 26.13 -14.85
CA ARG A 545 0.01 26.68 -14.41
C ARG A 545 0.11 28.04 -13.72
N LEU A 546 1.32 28.46 -13.32
CA LEU A 546 1.56 29.79 -12.73
C LEU A 546 1.33 30.89 -13.79
N ASP A 547 1.07 32.11 -13.34
CA ASP A 547 0.82 33.26 -14.22
C ASP A 547 2.04 33.51 -15.13
N ASP A 548 3.26 33.38 -14.60
CA ASP A 548 4.49 33.21 -15.38
C ASP A 548 4.91 31.73 -15.33
N PRO A 549 4.78 31.00 -16.44
CA PRO A 549 5.05 29.57 -16.48
C PRO A 549 6.50 29.21 -16.20
N VAL A 550 6.73 28.23 -15.31
CA VAL A 550 8.06 27.69 -15.02
C VAL A 550 8.14 26.23 -15.46
N ILE A 551 9.25 25.85 -16.08
CA ILE A 551 9.62 24.46 -16.36
C ILE A 551 10.76 24.07 -15.43
N HIS A 552 10.59 22.95 -14.73
CA HIS A 552 11.66 22.36 -13.92
C HIS A 552 12.27 21.16 -14.65
N ARG A 553 13.59 21.13 -14.75
CA ARG A 553 14.40 20.05 -15.29
C ARG A 553 15.48 19.68 -14.28
N ARG A 554 15.59 18.40 -13.94
CA ARG A 554 16.62 17.86 -13.04
C ARG A 554 17.52 16.91 -13.79
N GLU A 555 18.83 17.06 -13.62
CA GLU A 555 19.84 16.09 -14.01
C GLU A 555 20.50 15.50 -12.77
N ILE A 556 20.65 14.18 -12.73
CA ILE A 556 21.39 13.43 -11.71
C ILE A 556 22.49 12.66 -12.44
N LEU A 557 23.75 13.04 -12.21
CA LEU A 557 24.93 12.37 -12.73
C LEU A 557 25.68 11.69 -11.57
N LEU A 558 25.73 10.36 -11.58
CA LEU A 558 26.51 9.57 -10.65
C LEU A 558 27.82 9.14 -11.29
N GLU A 559 28.95 9.67 -10.79
CA GLU A 559 30.31 9.24 -11.11
C GLU A 559 30.72 8.12 -10.14
N LYS A 560 30.82 6.89 -10.63
CA LYS A 560 30.95 5.70 -9.79
C LYS A 560 32.27 5.59 -9.05
N ALA A 561 33.39 5.89 -9.75
CA ALA A 561 34.74 5.80 -9.16
C ALA A 561 34.92 6.78 -8.00
N GLY A 562 34.42 8.00 -8.15
CA GLY A 562 34.48 9.06 -7.14
C GLY A 562 33.34 9.00 -6.11
N ARG A 563 32.37 8.09 -6.29
CA ARG A 563 31.16 8.03 -5.48
C ARG A 563 30.50 9.40 -5.32
N ARG A 564 30.52 10.17 -6.41
CA ARG A 564 30.06 11.54 -6.47
C ARG A 564 28.79 11.63 -7.31
N ILE A 565 27.78 12.28 -6.75
CA ILE A 565 26.51 12.57 -7.42
C ILE A 565 26.45 14.08 -7.64
N VAL A 566 26.22 14.50 -8.86
CA VAL A 566 25.97 15.91 -9.21
C VAL A 566 24.52 16.04 -9.56
N VAL A 567 23.78 16.84 -8.79
CA VAL A 567 22.38 17.16 -9.04
C VAL A 567 22.30 18.58 -9.59
N THR A 568 21.73 18.73 -10.76
CA THR A 568 21.54 20.06 -11.41
C THR A 568 20.04 20.28 -11.60
N ASP A 569 19.47 21.22 -10.86
CA ASP A 569 18.12 21.71 -11.04
C ASP A 569 18.11 22.94 -11.91
N THR A 570 17.48 22.89 -13.06
CA THR A 570 17.32 24.01 -13.98
C THR A 570 15.86 24.43 -14.03
N LEU A 571 15.59 25.71 -13.76
CA LEU A 571 14.29 26.33 -13.89
C LEU A 571 14.32 27.36 -15.00
N GLU A 572 13.31 27.36 -15.87
CA GLU A 572 13.15 28.27 -17.00
C GLU A 572 11.81 29.01 -16.89
N CYS A 573 11.88 30.36 -16.86
CA CYS A 573 10.73 31.26 -16.76
C CYS A 573 11.00 32.57 -17.53
N ALA A 574 10.02 33.46 -17.67
CA ALA A 574 10.19 34.79 -18.24
C ALA A 574 10.35 35.86 -17.14
N GLY A 575 9.63 35.76 -16.05
CA GLY A 575 9.66 36.71 -14.94
C GLY A 575 10.64 36.35 -13.83
N GLN A 576 10.27 36.69 -12.60
CA GLN A 576 11.03 36.38 -11.39
C GLN A 576 10.23 35.52 -10.44
N HIS A 577 10.87 34.48 -9.89
CA HIS A 577 10.29 33.56 -8.92
C HIS A 577 11.22 33.31 -7.73
N GLN A 578 10.69 32.77 -6.65
CA GLN A 578 11.45 32.20 -5.54
C GLN A 578 11.34 30.70 -5.59
N ALA A 579 12.46 29.99 -5.57
CA ALA A 579 12.49 28.54 -5.55
C ALA A 579 13.18 28.03 -4.29
N GLU A 580 12.73 26.86 -3.82
CA GLU A 580 13.34 26.17 -2.70
C GLU A 580 13.59 24.70 -3.08
N CYS A 581 14.85 24.28 -2.98
CA CYS A 581 15.25 22.88 -3.11
C CYS A 581 15.36 22.26 -1.72
N ARG A 582 14.79 21.07 -1.52
CA ARG A 582 14.78 20.39 -0.22
C ARG A 582 15.49 19.04 -0.27
N TRP A 583 16.11 18.72 0.87
CA TRP A 583 16.81 17.45 1.15
C TRP A 583 16.34 16.90 2.47
N HIS A 584 15.56 15.81 2.42
CA HIS A 584 14.97 15.16 3.59
C HIS A 584 15.88 14.01 4.02
N PHE A 585 16.47 14.13 5.21
CA PHE A 585 17.34 13.09 5.75
C PHE A 585 16.56 12.06 6.55
N SER A 586 17.08 10.83 6.59
CA SER A 586 16.57 9.81 7.49
C SER A 586 16.68 10.28 8.94
N GLU A 587 15.71 9.91 9.76
CA GLU A 587 15.69 10.15 11.21
C GLU A 587 16.87 9.48 11.92
N ALA A 588 17.49 8.49 11.28
CA ALA A 588 18.69 7.83 11.77
C ALA A 588 19.99 8.60 11.47
N CYS A 589 19.90 9.70 10.71
CA CYS A 589 21.06 10.51 10.38
C CYS A 589 21.37 11.56 11.44
N GLU A 590 22.65 11.65 11.81
CA GLU A 590 23.20 12.85 12.42
C GLU A 590 23.56 13.83 11.29
N VAL A 591 22.98 15.03 11.31
CA VAL A 591 23.16 16.05 10.26
C VAL A 591 23.75 17.30 10.86
N TRP A 592 24.83 17.84 10.24
CA TRP A 592 25.49 19.06 10.71
C TRP A 592 26.10 19.87 9.57
N LEU A 593 26.32 21.15 9.81
CA LEU A 593 27.02 22.07 8.90
C LEU A 593 28.45 22.29 9.38
N GLU A 594 29.44 22.18 8.47
CA GLU A 594 30.80 22.60 8.69
C GLU A 594 31.22 23.58 7.57
N GLY A 595 31.26 24.84 7.91
CA GLY A 595 31.41 25.92 6.92
C GLY A 595 30.22 25.97 5.96
N LYS A 596 30.45 25.66 4.70
CA LYS A 596 29.42 25.61 3.64
C LYS A 596 29.07 24.18 3.20
N VAL A 597 29.57 23.20 3.88
CA VAL A 597 29.33 21.79 3.57
C VAL A 597 28.37 21.21 4.61
N LEU A 598 27.33 20.62 4.14
CA LEU A 598 26.35 19.88 4.94
C LEU A 598 26.79 18.41 4.97
N TYR A 599 26.88 17.85 6.16
CA TYR A 599 27.22 16.44 6.38
C TYR A 599 26.02 15.69 6.96
N ALA A 600 25.88 14.45 6.54
CA ALA A 600 24.94 13.50 7.13
C ALA A 600 25.65 12.17 7.39
N ARG A 601 25.50 11.61 8.59
CA ARG A 601 26.10 10.33 9.00
C ARG A 601 25.00 9.38 9.48
N ASN A 602 25.00 8.16 8.94
CA ASN A 602 24.16 7.07 9.40
C ASN A 602 25.02 5.81 9.59
N ASN A 603 25.33 5.46 10.86
CA ASN A 603 26.06 4.24 11.25
C ASN A 603 27.33 3.97 10.39
N GLY A 604 28.21 4.93 10.23
CA GLY A 604 29.48 4.79 9.52
C GLY A 604 29.44 5.26 8.06
N SER A 605 28.29 5.25 7.39
CA SER A 605 28.15 5.91 6.09
C SER A 605 28.07 7.43 6.29
N VAL A 606 28.94 8.17 5.59
CA VAL A 606 28.98 9.63 5.63
C VAL A 606 28.74 10.19 4.25
N VAL A 607 27.86 11.17 4.17
CA VAL A 607 27.54 11.89 2.94
C VAL A 607 27.76 13.37 3.16
N SER A 608 28.43 14.05 2.24
CA SER A 608 28.58 15.50 2.24
C SER A 608 27.84 16.12 1.06
N LEU A 609 27.11 17.21 1.30
CA LEU A 609 26.43 18.01 0.28
C LEU A 609 27.08 19.39 0.22
N ARG A 610 27.40 19.84 -0.99
CA ARG A 610 27.98 21.15 -1.25
C ARG A 610 27.24 21.86 -2.38
N LEU A 611 26.87 23.12 -2.17
CA LEU A 611 26.36 23.99 -3.23
C LEU A 611 27.53 24.56 -4.03
N VAL A 612 27.44 24.49 -5.36
CA VAL A 612 28.47 25.04 -6.24
C VAL A 612 28.41 26.56 -6.22
N GLU A 613 27.22 27.15 -6.11
CA GLU A 613 27.03 28.59 -5.98
C GLU A 613 27.37 29.08 -4.54
N PRO A 614 28.48 29.85 -4.36
CA PRO A 614 28.94 30.18 -3.01
C PRO A 614 28.07 31.14 -2.24
N ALA A 615 27.16 31.85 -2.89
CA ALA A 615 26.23 32.80 -2.25
C ALA A 615 25.07 32.10 -1.55
N LEU A 616 24.76 30.85 -1.94
CA LEU A 616 23.69 30.07 -1.38
C LEU A 616 24.14 29.31 -0.10
N LYS A 617 23.21 28.99 0.76
CA LYS A 617 23.42 28.26 2.01
C LYS A 617 22.29 27.27 2.27
N PHE A 618 22.58 26.25 3.06
CA PHE A 618 21.57 25.35 3.64
C PHE A 618 20.97 25.98 4.88
N GLU A 619 19.64 25.89 5.01
CA GLU A 619 18.92 26.15 6.25
C GLU A 619 18.38 24.82 6.75
N LEU A 620 18.58 24.52 8.04
CA LEU A 620 18.20 23.24 8.64
C LEU A 620 16.96 23.41 9.46
N HIS A 621 15.97 22.53 9.22
CA HIS A 621 14.70 22.45 9.90
C HIS A 621 14.54 21.07 10.53
N ASN A 622 13.94 20.96 11.71
CA ASN A 622 13.73 19.69 12.39
C ASN A 622 12.49 19.74 13.29
N GLY A 623 11.43 19.05 12.87
CA GLY A 623 10.22 18.90 13.67
C GLY A 623 9.38 20.17 13.84
N GLU A 624 9.36 21.05 12.85
CA GLU A 624 8.58 22.28 12.87
C GLU A 624 7.09 21.99 12.62
N GLU A 625 6.22 22.51 13.49
CA GLU A 625 4.78 22.26 13.41
C GLU A 625 3.97 23.37 12.75
N ASP A 626 4.29 24.63 12.96
CA ASP A 626 3.49 25.76 12.45
C ASP A 626 3.47 25.76 10.92
N LEU A 627 4.62 25.73 10.30
CA LEU A 627 4.82 25.41 8.89
C LEU A 627 5.53 24.04 8.84
N PRO A 628 4.80 22.94 8.62
CA PRO A 628 5.38 21.61 8.73
C PRO A 628 6.66 21.45 7.90
N CYS A 629 7.76 21.13 8.58
CA CYS A 629 9.05 20.85 7.97
C CYS A 629 9.87 19.94 8.89
N GLY A 630 10.67 19.03 8.31
CA GLY A 630 11.53 18.16 9.10
C GLY A 630 10.80 17.04 9.85
N TRP A 631 9.96 16.31 9.16
CA TRP A 631 9.21 15.17 9.70
C TRP A 631 9.31 13.94 8.80
N VAL A 632 9.27 12.77 9.41
CA VAL A 632 9.15 11.46 8.74
C VAL A 632 8.05 10.63 9.39
N SER A 633 7.34 9.84 8.61
CA SER A 633 6.29 8.92 9.06
C SER A 633 6.55 7.52 8.51
N ARG A 634 7.13 6.65 9.34
CA ARG A 634 7.41 5.25 9.01
C ARG A 634 6.19 4.35 9.12
N SER A 635 5.19 4.79 9.87
CA SER A 635 3.96 4.05 10.12
C SER A 635 2.77 4.98 10.15
N PHE A 636 1.61 4.46 9.80
CA PHE A 636 0.36 5.22 9.82
C PHE A 636 0.10 5.84 11.19
N ASP A 637 -0.23 7.14 11.19
CA ASP A 637 -0.54 7.94 12.39
C ASP A 637 0.64 8.13 13.38
N VAL A 638 1.87 7.82 12.94
CA VAL A 638 3.10 8.08 13.71
C VAL A 638 4.03 8.96 12.89
N LYS A 639 4.42 10.11 13.46
CA LYS A 639 5.46 10.96 12.86
C LYS A 639 6.53 11.26 13.89
N ILE A 640 7.76 11.32 13.42
CA ILE A 640 8.91 11.68 14.25
C ILE A 640 9.71 12.80 13.57
N PRO A 641 10.39 13.67 14.34
CA PRO A 641 11.27 14.70 13.78
C PRO A 641 12.41 14.06 12.98
N SER A 642 12.74 14.69 11.85
CA SER A 642 13.93 14.41 11.06
C SER A 642 14.48 15.70 10.48
N VAL A 643 15.75 15.72 10.05
CA VAL A 643 16.33 16.95 9.51
C VAL A 643 15.94 17.11 8.04
N THR A 644 15.50 18.31 7.70
CA THR A 644 15.33 18.76 6.31
C THR A 644 16.24 19.97 6.07
N ALA A 645 17.08 19.89 5.05
CA ALA A 645 17.87 21.04 4.60
C ALA A 645 17.14 21.71 3.43
N VAL A 646 17.02 23.04 3.51
CA VAL A 646 16.36 23.87 2.51
C VAL A 646 17.37 24.83 1.89
N VAL A 647 17.32 25.00 0.58
CA VAL A 647 18.10 25.98 -0.17
C VAL A 647 17.15 26.87 -0.94
N SER A 648 17.08 28.14 -0.55
CA SER A 648 16.25 29.16 -1.22
C SER A 648 17.08 29.95 -2.22
N PHE A 649 16.54 30.17 -3.42
CA PHE A 649 17.21 30.92 -4.48
C PHE A 649 16.21 31.63 -5.40
N ALA A 650 16.67 32.81 -5.94
CA ALA A 650 15.88 33.53 -6.91
C ALA A 650 16.05 32.91 -8.31
N VAL A 651 14.95 32.88 -9.06
CA VAL A 651 14.89 32.36 -10.42
C VAL A 651 14.52 33.48 -11.37
N GLN A 652 15.31 33.69 -12.42
CA GLN A 652 15.04 34.62 -13.52
C GLN A 652 15.63 34.08 -14.81
N GLY A 653 14.83 34.02 -15.86
CA GLY A 653 15.24 33.42 -17.11
C GLY A 653 15.54 31.93 -16.96
N ARG A 654 16.75 31.53 -17.35
CA ARG A 654 17.25 30.18 -17.13
C ARG A 654 18.23 30.19 -15.95
N THR A 655 17.81 29.65 -14.83
CA THR A 655 18.58 29.58 -13.57
C THR A 655 18.85 28.12 -13.20
N SER A 656 20.08 27.82 -12.78
CA SER A 656 20.44 26.45 -12.34
C SER A 656 20.99 26.47 -10.91
N LEU A 657 20.56 25.52 -10.08
CA LEU A 657 21.14 25.18 -8.80
C LEU A 657 21.93 23.86 -8.97
N VAL A 658 23.20 23.85 -8.58
CA VAL A 658 24.05 22.66 -8.64
C VAL A 658 24.43 22.23 -7.23
N THR A 659 24.09 21.01 -6.86
CA THR A 659 24.46 20.36 -5.59
C THR A 659 25.37 19.17 -5.87
N GLU A 660 26.55 19.17 -5.27
CA GLU A 660 27.46 18.02 -5.28
C GLU A 660 27.27 17.19 -4.01
N ILE A 661 27.09 15.90 -4.18
CA ILE A 661 26.93 14.92 -3.08
C ILE A 661 28.08 13.92 -3.19
N VAL A 662 28.87 13.77 -2.13
CA VAL A 662 29.97 12.78 -2.07
C VAL A 662 29.69 11.78 -0.95
N CYS A 663 29.76 10.50 -1.31
CA CYS A 663 29.45 9.40 -0.40
C CYS A 663 30.75 8.69 0.02
N SER A 664 30.94 8.56 1.36
CA SER A 664 32.08 7.87 1.98
C SER A 664 31.60 6.89 3.05
N TYR A 665 32.48 5.98 3.47
CA TYR A 665 32.21 4.99 4.54
C TYR A 665 33.00 5.34 5.77
#